data_501be249fc32b7211fec0f6daba1b913
#
_entry.id   501be249fc32b7211fec0f6daba1b913
#
_cell.length_a   1.000
_cell.length_b   1.000
_cell.length_c   1.000
_cell.angle_alpha   90.00
_cell.angle_beta   90.00
_cell.angle_gamma   90.00
#
_symmetry.space_group_name_H-M   'P 1'
#
loop_
_entity.id
_entity.type
_entity.pdbx_description
1 polymer ?
#
loop_
_entity_poly.entity_id
_entity_poly.type
_entity_poly.pdbx_seq_one_letter_code
_entity_poly.pdbx_strand_id
1 'polypeptide(L)'
;MIYEGKAITVKALESGIVELKFDLKGESVNKFNRLTLDELRQAVDAIKADASVTGVIVSSGKDVFIVGADITEFVDNFKLPEAELVAGNLEANRIFNAFEDLEVPTVAAINGIALGGGLEMCLAADYRVMSTTAKIGLPEVKLGIYPGFGGTVRLPRLIGSDNAIEWIAAGKENRAEDALKVGAVDAVVAPELLQAGALDLIKRAISGELDYKAKRQPKLEKLKLNAIEQMMAFETAKGFVAGQAGPNYPAPVEAIKSIQKAANYGRDKALEVEAAGFAKLAKTSVAESLIGLFLNDQELKRKAKAHDEIARDVKQAAVLGAGIMGGGIAYQSAVKGTPILMKDIREEAIQLGLNEASKLLGNRVEKGRLTPAKMAEALNAIRPTLSYGDFANVDIVVEAVVENPKVKQAVLAEVEGQVKEDAILASNTSTISINLLAKALKRPENFVGMHFFNPVHMMPLVEVIRGEKSSEVAVATTVAYAKKMGKNPIVVNDCPGFLVNRVLFPYFGGFAKLVSAGVDFVRIDKVMEKFGWPMGPAYLMDVVGIDTGHHGRDVMAEGFPDRMKDERRSAVDALYEANRLGQKNGKGFYAYETDKRGKPKKVVDASVQEVLAPIVFEQREVSDEDIINWMMVPLCLETVRCLEDGIVETAAEADMGLVYGIGFPPFRGGALRYIDSIGVAEFVALADQYADLGPLYHPTAKLREMAKNGQRFFN
;
A
#
# COMPACT_ATOMS: atom_id res chain seq x y z
N MET A 1 -1.49 -2.05 44.02
CA MET A 1 -0.96 -2.68 42.80
C MET A 1 -1.13 -4.18 42.96
N ILE A 2 -1.84 -4.84 42.04
CA ILE A 2 -2.07 -6.28 42.04
C ILE A 2 -1.05 -6.96 41.15
N TYR A 3 -0.70 -6.34 40.03
CA TYR A 3 0.33 -6.79 39.10
C TYR A 3 1.09 -5.61 38.49
N GLU A 4 2.38 -5.73 38.33
CA GLU A 4 3.22 -4.72 37.69
C GLU A 4 4.24 -5.37 36.78
N GLY A 5 4.06 -5.16 35.46
CA GLY A 5 4.94 -5.62 34.40
C GLY A 5 5.50 -4.47 33.56
N LYS A 6 6.20 -4.83 32.48
CA LYS A 6 6.73 -3.86 31.50
C LYS A 6 5.68 -3.46 30.45
N ALA A 7 4.73 -4.33 30.17
CA ALA A 7 3.67 -4.11 29.19
C ALA A 7 2.31 -3.90 29.83
N ILE A 8 2.06 -4.49 31.00
CA ILE A 8 0.76 -4.51 31.65
C ILE A 8 0.90 -4.18 33.11
N THR A 9 -0.05 -3.40 33.65
CA THR A 9 -0.24 -3.19 35.09
C THR A 9 -1.68 -3.50 35.47
N VAL A 10 -1.89 -4.02 36.68
CA VAL A 10 -3.22 -4.18 37.27
C VAL A 10 -3.27 -3.38 38.56
N LYS A 11 -4.13 -2.37 38.60
CA LYS A 11 -4.25 -1.42 39.71
C LYS A 11 -5.68 -1.38 40.19
N ALA A 12 -5.85 -1.40 41.53
CA ALA A 12 -7.14 -1.17 42.13
C ALA A 12 -7.61 0.29 41.90
N LEU A 13 -8.87 0.42 41.52
CA LEU A 13 -9.58 1.69 41.40
C LEU A 13 -10.44 1.90 42.69
N GLU A 14 -11.72 1.57 42.60
CA GLU A 14 -12.67 1.73 43.69
C GLU A 14 -13.55 0.48 43.85
N SER A 15 -14.02 0.19 45.05
CA SER A 15 -15.03 -0.88 45.29
C SER A 15 -14.68 -2.27 44.74
N GLY A 16 -13.40 -2.62 44.71
CA GLY A 16 -12.94 -3.88 44.16
C GLY A 16 -12.80 -3.92 42.63
N ILE A 17 -13.10 -2.84 41.95
CA ILE A 17 -12.86 -2.68 40.52
C ILE A 17 -11.36 -2.49 40.31
N VAL A 18 -10.80 -3.20 39.32
CA VAL A 18 -9.39 -3.08 38.94
C VAL A 18 -9.26 -2.62 37.48
N GLU A 19 -8.21 -1.86 37.21
CA GLU A 19 -7.80 -1.46 35.84
C GLU A 19 -6.66 -2.34 35.40
N LEU A 20 -6.89 -3.13 34.33
CA LEU A 20 -5.86 -3.83 33.59
C LEU A 20 -5.44 -2.91 32.45
N LYS A 21 -4.28 -2.27 32.60
CA LYS A 21 -3.79 -1.25 31.69
C LYS A 21 -2.64 -1.77 30.83
N PHE A 22 -2.79 -1.68 29.53
CA PHE A 22 -1.73 -1.88 28.56
C PHE A 22 -0.90 -0.60 28.40
N ASP A 23 0.38 -0.66 28.69
CA ASP A 23 1.33 0.45 28.55
C ASP A 23 2.75 -0.08 28.32
N LEU A 24 2.99 -0.61 27.12
CA LEU A 24 4.26 -1.24 26.74
C LEU A 24 5.41 -0.22 26.80
N LYS A 25 6.29 -0.39 27.78
CA LYS A 25 7.41 0.53 28.02
C LYS A 25 8.43 0.47 26.87
N GLY A 26 8.91 1.65 26.46
CA GLY A 26 9.88 1.78 25.38
C GLY A 26 9.29 1.77 23.96
N GLU A 27 7.97 1.58 23.84
CA GLU A 27 7.26 1.56 22.56
C GLU A 27 6.24 2.72 22.50
N SER A 28 6.03 3.24 21.30
CA SER A 28 5.03 4.30 21.08
C SER A 28 3.59 3.77 21.08
N VAL A 29 3.42 2.49 20.87
CA VAL A 29 2.12 1.81 20.76
C VAL A 29 2.09 0.52 21.58
N ASN A 30 0.90 0.08 21.98
CA ASN A 30 0.70 -1.26 22.52
C ASN A 30 0.53 -2.27 21.37
N LYS A 31 1.17 -3.41 21.50
CA LYS A 31 1.08 -4.53 20.56
C LYS A 31 1.20 -5.86 21.31
N PHE A 32 0.65 -6.93 20.73
CA PHE A 32 0.84 -8.27 21.25
C PHE A 32 2.12 -8.89 20.68
N ASN A 33 3.17 -8.85 21.47
CA ASN A 33 4.37 -9.64 21.33
C ASN A 33 4.41 -10.74 22.40
N ARG A 34 5.45 -11.55 22.41
CA ARG A 34 5.61 -12.62 23.41
C ARG A 34 5.55 -12.08 24.84
N LEU A 35 6.20 -10.95 25.13
CA LEU A 35 6.20 -10.31 26.46
C LEU A 35 4.79 -9.93 26.90
N THR A 36 4.06 -9.24 26.02
CA THR A 36 2.70 -8.76 26.34
C THR A 36 1.73 -9.90 26.59
N LEU A 37 1.83 -10.99 25.79
CA LEU A 37 1.00 -12.20 26.00
C LEU A 37 1.32 -12.90 27.32
N ASP A 38 2.60 -13.04 27.66
CA ASP A 38 3.02 -13.66 28.91
C ASP A 38 2.59 -12.81 30.14
N GLU A 39 2.75 -11.50 30.07
CA GLU A 39 2.29 -10.60 31.11
C GLU A 39 0.75 -10.56 31.22
N LEU A 40 0.01 -10.67 30.11
CA LEU A 40 -1.45 -10.80 30.15
C LEU A 40 -1.87 -12.06 30.92
N ARG A 41 -1.20 -13.19 30.67
CA ARG A 41 -1.44 -14.43 31.41
C ARG A 41 -1.20 -14.24 32.90
N GLN A 42 -0.04 -13.66 33.29
CA GLN A 42 0.29 -13.38 34.68
C GLN A 42 -0.69 -12.41 35.34
N ALA A 43 -1.10 -11.36 34.63
CA ALA A 43 -2.07 -10.39 35.13
C ALA A 43 -3.45 -11.02 35.39
N VAL A 44 -3.92 -11.87 34.47
CA VAL A 44 -5.18 -12.61 34.63
C VAL A 44 -5.11 -13.58 35.81
N ASP A 45 -3.99 -14.29 35.97
CA ASP A 45 -3.77 -15.19 37.11
C ASP A 45 -3.78 -14.42 38.43
N ALA A 46 -3.15 -13.26 38.48
CA ALA A 46 -3.15 -12.39 39.68
C ALA A 46 -4.56 -11.87 40.02
N ILE A 47 -5.36 -11.51 39.02
CA ILE A 47 -6.75 -11.10 39.20
C ILE A 47 -7.58 -12.25 39.75
N LYS A 48 -7.44 -13.46 39.21
CA LYS A 48 -8.13 -14.67 39.70
C LYS A 48 -7.80 -15.01 41.14
N ALA A 49 -6.56 -14.77 41.55
CA ALA A 49 -6.09 -15.08 42.90
C ALA A 49 -6.58 -14.06 43.96
N ASP A 50 -7.05 -12.91 43.57
CA ASP A 50 -7.50 -11.85 44.46
C ASP A 50 -9.04 -11.83 44.59
N ALA A 51 -9.55 -12.44 45.66
CA ALA A 51 -10.99 -12.54 45.92
C ALA A 51 -11.69 -11.17 46.15
N SER A 52 -10.94 -10.09 46.35
CA SER A 52 -11.48 -8.74 46.48
C SER A 52 -11.87 -8.08 45.17
N VAL A 53 -11.45 -8.62 44.04
CA VAL A 53 -11.76 -8.10 42.71
C VAL A 53 -13.22 -8.37 42.35
N THR A 54 -13.97 -7.31 42.04
CA THR A 54 -15.38 -7.36 41.68
C THR A 54 -15.65 -7.09 40.20
N GLY A 55 -14.70 -6.51 39.48
CA GLY A 55 -14.78 -6.22 38.05
C GLY A 55 -13.47 -5.72 37.49
N VAL A 56 -13.31 -5.87 36.17
CA VAL A 56 -12.08 -5.50 35.46
C VAL A 56 -12.38 -4.53 34.32
N ILE A 57 -11.67 -3.41 34.28
CA ILE A 57 -11.65 -2.49 33.15
C ILE A 57 -10.32 -2.64 32.42
N VAL A 58 -10.38 -2.92 31.10
CA VAL A 58 -9.21 -2.96 30.23
C VAL A 58 -9.01 -1.60 29.59
N SER A 59 -7.83 -1.02 29.74
CA SER A 59 -7.50 0.31 29.24
C SER A 59 -6.12 0.37 28.58
N SER A 60 -5.79 1.51 28.01
CA SER A 60 -4.48 1.80 27.41
C SER A 60 -3.86 3.04 28.04
N GLY A 61 -2.55 3.00 28.26
CA GLY A 61 -1.74 4.16 28.64
C GLY A 61 -1.16 4.93 27.45
N LYS A 62 -1.53 4.55 26.22
CA LYS A 62 -1.08 5.18 24.96
C LYS A 62 -2.24 5.92 24.28
N ASP A 63 -1.93 6.76 23.29
CA ASP A 63 -2.94 7.45 22.46
C ASP A 63 -3.77 6.47 21.63
N VAL A 64 -3.21 5.32 21.26
CA VAL A 64 -3.89 4.17 20.64
C VAL A 64 -4.27 3.13 21.70
N PHE A 65 -5.26 2.27 21.42
CA PHE A 65 -5.58 1.18 22.33
C PHE A 65 -4.54 0.06 22.20
N ILE A 66 -4.65 -0.80 21.20
CA ILE A 66 -3.67 -1.84 20.85
C ILE A 66 -3.72 -2.02 19.34
N VAL A 67 -2.57 -1.92 18.66
CA VAL A 67 -2.52 -1.93 17.18
C VAL A 67 -2.48 -3.34 16.57
N GLY A 68 -2.53 -4.38 17.37
CA GLY A 68 -2.52 -5.77 16.93
C GLY A 68 -1.29 -6.55 17.39
N ALA A 69 -0.99 -7.64 16.70
CA ALA A 69 0.22 -8.43 16.94
C ALA A 69 1.47 -7.72 16.44
N ASP A 70 2.62 -8.07 16.98
CA ASP A 70 3.91 -7.60 16.47
C ASP A 70 4.25 -8.33 15.17
N ILE A 71 4.08 -7.64 14.04
CA ILE A 71 4.30 -8.21 12.70
C ILE A 71 5.77 -8.62 12.49
N THR A 72 6.71 -8.01 13.19
CA THR A 72 8.13 -8.38 13.08
C THR A 72 8.40 -9.80 13.57
N GLU A 73 7.62 -10.29 14.54
CA GLU A 73 7.70 -11.67 15.02
C GLU A 73 7.15 -12.68 14.01
N PHE A 74 6.28 -12.27 13.08
CA PHE A 74 5.68 -13.17 12.10
C PHE A 74 6.70 -13.73 11.11
N VAL A 75 7.70 -12.96 10.74
CA VAL A 75 8.75 -13.40 9.80
C VAL A 75 9.42 -14.68 10.28
N ASP A 76 9.77 -14.76 11.54
CA ASP A 76 10.41 -15.93 12.13
C ASP A 76 9.40 -17.01 12.53
N ASN A 77 8.29 -16.62 13.12
CA ASN A 77 7.25 -17.55 13.54
C ASN A 77 6.67 -18.35 12.36
N PHE A 78 6.45 -17.71 11.21
CA PHE A 78 5.87 -18.38 10.04
C PHE A 78 6.82 -19.36 9.34
N LYS A 79 8.11 -19.38 9.71
CA LYS A 79 9.05 -20.41 9.31
C LYS A 79 8.84 -21.74 10.08
N LEU A 80 8.21 -21.67 11.25
CA LEU A 80 7.91 -22.85 12.07
C LEU A 80 6.98 -23.84 11.35
N PRO A 81 7.02 -25.13 11.70
CA PRO A 81 6.06 -26.11 11.20
C PRO A 81 4.60 -25.70 11.47
N GLU A 82 3.68 -26.07 10.59
CA GLU A 82 2.25 -25.74 10.71
C GLU A 82 1.68 -26.14 12.08
N ALA A 83 2.06 -27.33 12.59
CA ALA A 83 1.60 -27.80 13.90
C ALA A 83 2.04 -26.89 15.07
N GLU A 84 3.24 -26.30 14.98
CA GLU A 84 3.74 -25.36 16.00
C GLU A 84 3.02 -24.00 15.90
N LEU A 85 2.67 -23.57 14.71
CA LEU A 85 1.83 -22.36 14.52
C LEU A 85 0.44 -22.55 15.13
N VAL A 86 -0.18 -23.70 14.90
CA VAL A 86 -1.47 -24.04 15.51
C VAL A 86 -1.37 -24.04 17.03
N ALA A 87 -0.33 -24.68 17.59
CA ALA A 87 -0.12 -24.74 19.02
C ALA A 87 0.11 -23.34 19.63
N GLY A 88 0.88 -22.48 18.96
CA GLY A 88 1.12 -21.10 19.39
C GLY A 88 -0.14 -20.25 19.40
N ASN A 89 -0.96 -20.35 18.37
CA ASN A 89 -2.25 -19.64 18.30
C ASN A 89 -3.23 -20.12 19.39
N LEU A 90 -3.29 -21.43 19.61
CA LEU A 90 -4.14 -21.98 20.67
C LEU A 90 -3.68 -21.57 22.07
N GLU A 91 -2.38 -21.45 22.30
CA GLU A 91 -1.87 -20.93 23.56
C GLU A 91 -2.25 -19.47 23.81
N ALA A 92 -2.11 -18.60 22.79
CA ALA A 92 -2.57 -17.23 22.88
C ALA A 92 -4.10 -17.14 23.12
N ASN A 93 -4.87 -17.99 22.45
CA ASN A 93 -6.32 -18.08 22.68
C ASN A 93 -6.70 -18.55 24.09
N ARG A 94 -5.90 -19.46 24.68
CA ARG A 94 -6.11 -19.86 26.09
C ARG A 94 -5.97 -18.67 27.03
N ILE A 95 -5.02 -17.77 26.78
CA ILE A 95 -4.83 -16.55 27.56
C ILE A 95 -6.05 -15.63 27.44
N PHE A 96 -6.54 -15.42 26.22
CA PHE A 96 -7.75 -14.61 25.98
C PHE A 96 -9.01 -15.26 26.59
N ASN A 97 -9.13 -16.59 26.47
CA ASN A 97 -10.20 -17.35 27.11
C ASN A 97 -10.17 -17.22 28.64
N ALA A 98 -8.96 -17.30 29.24
CA ALA A 98 -8.80 -17.14 30.67
C ALA A 98 -9.29 -15.77 31.17
N PHE A 99 -9.06 -14.71 30.39
CA PHE A 99 -9.63 -13.39 30.65
C PHE A 99 -11.16 -13.37 30.49
N GLU A 100 -11.67 -13.92 29.37
CA GLU A 100 -13.11 -13.98 29.08
C GLU A 100 -13.87 -14.78 30.15
N ASP A 101 -13.26 -15.84 30.70
CA ASP A 101 -13.86 -16.75 31.68
C ASP A 101 -13.74 -16.26 33.14
N LEU A 102 -13.25 -15.04 33.37
CA LEU A 102 -13.24 -14.44 34.72
C LEU A 102 -14.64 -14.47 35.32
N GLU A 103 -14.74 -14.79 36.59
CA GLU A 103 -16.03 -14.86 37.31
C GLU A 103 -16.59 -13.49 37.71
N VAL A 104 -15.98 -12.43 37.21
CA VAL A 104 -16.38 -11.03 37.38
C VAL A 104 -16.63 -10.38 36.02
N PRO A 105 -17.46 -9.32 35.95
CA PRO A 105 -17.69 -8.60 34.70
C PRO A 105 -16.44 -7.88 34.22
N THR A 106 -16.31 -7.75 32.90
CA THR A 106 -15.20 -7.09 32.23
C THR A 106 -15.68 -6.05 31.23
N VAL A 107 -15.00 -4.90 31.18
CA VAL A 107 -15.28 -3.80 30.27
C VAL A 107 -14.00 -3.37 29.54
N ALA A 108 -14.02 -3.28 28.21
CA ALA A 108 -12.96 -2.66 27.44
C ALA A 108 -13.27 -1.18 27.20
N ALA A 109 -12.33 -0.31 27.59
CA ALA A 109 -12.40 1.14 27.39
C ALA A 109 -11.49 1.53 26.21
N ILE A 110 -12.07 1.66 25.03
CA ILE A 110 -11.35 1.84 23.76
C ILE A 110 -11.12 3.32 23.49
N ASN A 111 -9.92 3.81 23.81
CA ASN A 111 -9.55 5.23 23.70
C ASN A 111 -9.09 5.65 22.29
N GLY A 112 -8.65 4.72 21.49
CA GLY A 112 -8.06 5.00 20.17
C GLY A 112 -8.14 3.79 19.26
N ILE A 113 -7.15 3.63 18.39
CA ILE A 113 -7.10 2.55 17.42
C ILE A 113 -6.95 1.19 18.13
N ALA A 114 -7.89 0.26 17.85
CA ALA A 114 -7.85 -1.14 18.27
C ALA A 114 -7.99 -2.05 17.04
N LEU A 115 -6.90 -2.61 16.57
CA LEU A 115 -6.82 -3.41 15.35
C LEU A 115 -6.32 -4.82 15.63
N GLY A 116 -6.76 -5.79 14.82
CA GLY A 116 -6.32 -7.17 14.91
C GLY A 116 -6.48 -7.74 16.32
N GLY A 117 -5.39 -8.26 16.89
CA GLY A 117 -5.35 -8.75 18.27
C GLY A 117 -5.84 -7.73 19.30
N GLY A 118 -5.72 -6.44 19.04
CA GLY A 118 -6.26 -5.37 19.89
C GLY A 118 -7.78 -5.35 19.93
N LEU A 119 -8.44 -5.51 18.79
CA LEU A 119 -9.89 -5.69 18.77
C LEU A 119 -10.28 -7.05 19.35
N GLU A 120 -9.53 -8.10 19.05
CA GLU A 120 -9.80 -9.46 19.57
C GLU A 120 -9.76 -9.48 21.12
N MET A 121 -8.85 -8.71 21.74
CA MET A 121 -8.85 -8.50 23.19
C MET A 121 -10.14 -7.81 23.67
N CYS A 122 -10.61 -6.78 22.97
CA CYS A 122 -11.87 -6.12 23.28
C CYS A 122 -13.08 -7.06 23.16
N LEU A 123 -13.07 -7.95 22.16
CA LEU A 123 -14.14 -8.92 21.93
C LEU A 123 -14.23 -9.98 23.03
N ALA A 124 -13.11 -10.24 23.74
CA ALA A 124 -13.09 -11.14 24.90
C ALA A 124 -13.75 -10.49 26.14
N ALA A 125 -13.84 -9.15 26.24
CA ALA A 125 -14.56 -8.48 27.30
C ALA A 125 -16.08 -8.66 27.17
N ASP A 126 -16.81 -8.50 28.28
CA ASP A 126 -18.27 -8.58 28.28
C ASP A 126 -18.90 -7.34 27.62
N TYR A 127 -18.40 -6.17 27.98
CA TYR A 127 -18.86 -4.88 27.45
C TYR A 127 -17.71 -4.10 26.84
N ARG A 128 -18.05 -3.20 25.91
CA ARG A 128 -17.10 -2.32 25.21
C ARG A 128 -17.68 -0.91 25.18
N VAL A 129 -16.92 0.05 25.71
CA VAL A 129 -17.18 1.48 25.55
C VAL A 129 -16.07 2.08 24.68
N MET A 130 -16.44 2.91 23.73
CA MET A 130 -15.54 3.41 22.70
C MET A 130 -15.57 4.94 22.64
N SER A 131 -14.41 5.55 22.53
CA SER A 131 -14.31 6.99 22.25
C SER A 131 -14.83 7.30 20.84
N THR A 132 -15.49 8.46 20.67
CA THR A 132 -15.93 8.98 19.37
C THR A 132 -14.80 9.11 18.34
N THR A 133 -13.55 9.25 18.79
CA THR A 133 -12.36 9.41 17.96
C THR A 133 -11.66 8.09 17.64
N ALA A 134 -12.05 7.00 18.30
CA ALA A 134 -11.45 5.69 18.14
C ALA A 134 -11.89 4.99 16.83
N LYS A 135 -11.11 3.99 16.44
CA LYS A 135 -11.42 3.10 15.31
C LYS A 135 -11.08 1.67 15.67
N ILE A 136 -11.88 0.74 15.19
CA ILE A 136 -11.68 -0.69 15.41
C ILE A 136 -11.75 -1.47 14.10
N GLY A 137 -11.04 -2.59 14.01
CA GLY A 137 -11.08 -3.43 12.82
C GLY A 137 -10.21 -4.67 12.92
N LEU A 138 -10.39 -5.56 11.94
CA LEU A 138 -9.62 -6.80 11.77
C LEU A 138 -8.97 -6.79 10.38
N PRO A 139 -7.79 -6.14 10.21
CA PRO A 139 -7.17 -5.91 8.91
C PRO A 139 -6.28 -7.04 8.41
N GLU A 140 -6.27 -8.22 9.05
CA GLU A 140 -5.33 -9.31 8.83
C GLU A 140 -5.31 -9.83 7.40
N VAL A 141 -6.42 -9.74 6.66
CA VAL A 141 -6.47 -10.17 5.23
C VAL A 141 -5.54 -9.34 4.35
N LYS A 142 -5.21 -8.12 4.75
CA LYS A 142 -4.22 -7.26 4.07
C LYS A 142 -2.78 -7.81 4.19
N LEU A 143 -2.56 -8.70 5.15
CA LEU A 143 -1.30 -9.43 5.35
C LEU A 143 -1.36 -10.87 4.83
N GLY A 144 -2.42 -11.24 4.11
CA GLY A 144 -2.60 -12.60 3.57
C GLY A 144 -2.96 -13.66 4.60
N ILE A 145 -3.37 -13.25 5.80
CA ILE A 145 -3.86 -14.10 6.88
C ILE A 145 -5.26 -13.64 7.30
N TYR A 146 -5.87 -14.30 8.26
CA TYR A 146 -7.09 -13.83 8.90
C TYR A 146 -6.90 -13.74 10.43
N PRO A 147 -7.88 -13.18 11.20
CA PRO A 147 -7.74 -13.07 12.65
C PRO A 147 -7.44 -14.42 13.33
N GLY A 148 -6.41 -14.45 14.20
CA GLY A 148 -5.92 -15.67 14.84
C GLY A 148 -6.11 -15.72 16.36
N PHE A 149 -6.61 -14.66 16.98
CA PHE A 149 -6.86 -14.57 18.43
C PHE A 149 -8.36 -14.52 18.75
N GLY A 150 -9.16 -15.25 17.97
CA GLY A 150 -10.58 -15.44 18.20
C GLY A 150 -11.50 -14.49 17.42
N GLY A 151 -10.97 -13.64 16.55
CA GLY A 151 -11.78 -12.68 15.80
C GLY A 151 -12.79 -13.34 14.87
N THR A 152 -12.43 -14.43 14.19
CA THR A 152 -13.36 -15.19 13.35
C THR A 152 -14.39 -15.98 14.16
N VAL A 153 -14.18 -16.13 15.46
CA VAL A 153 -15.06 -16.84 16.39
C VAL A 153 -15.98 -15.86 17.12
N ARG A 154 -15.41 -14.85 17.79
CA ARG A 154 -16.16 -13.92 18.64
C ARG A 154 -16.98 -12.90 17.83
N LEU A 155 -16.40 -12.32 16.78
CA LEU A 155 -17.08 -11.26 16.05
C LEU A 155 -18.40 -11.70 15.42
N PRO A 156 -18.50 -12.85 14.71
CA PRO A 156 -19.76 -13.33 14.16
C PRO A 156 -20.84 -13.60 15.23
N ARG A 157 -20.40 -13.98 16.43
CA ARG A 157 -21.30 -14.24 17.57
C ARG A 157 -21.82 -12.98 18.25
N LEU A 158 -21.14 -11.86 18.04
CA LEU A 158 -21.52 -10.55 18.61
C LEU A 158 -22.32 -9.68 17.64
N ILE A 159 -21.91 -9.60 16.38
CA ILE A 159 -22.50 -8.66 15.40
C ILE A 159 -23.27 -9.37 14.27
N GLY A 160 -23.35 -10.70 14.31
CA GLY A 160 -23.92 -11.51 13.24
C GLY A 160 -22.90 -11.83 12.14
N SER A 161 -23.14 -12.93 11.43
CA SER A 161 -22.21 -13.45 10.41
C SER A 161 -22.00 -12.49 9.25
N ASP A 162 -23.05 -11.84 8.77
CA ASP A 162 -22.96 -10.95 7.60
C ASP A 162 -22.07 -9.74 7.88
N ASN A 163 -22.28 -9.05 8.99
CA ASN A 163 -21.45 -7.93 9.39
C ASN A 163 -20.00 -8.36 9.69
N ALA A 164 -19.81 -9.50 10.35
CA ALA A 164 -18.49 -10.02 10.66
C ALA A 164 -17.71 -10.39 9.40
N ILE A 165 -18.35 -11.03 8.43
CA ILE A 165 -17.75 -11.36 7.13
C ILE A 165 -17.32 -10.08 6.40
N GLU A 166 -18.19 -9.08 6.36
CA GLU A 166 -17.84 -7.79 5.74
C GLU A 166 -16.60 -7.17 6.39
N TRP A 167 -16.57 -7.11 7.71
CA TRP A 167 -15.44 -6.52 8.44
C TRP A 167 -14.13 -7.29 8.24
N ILE A 168 -14.17 -8.62 8.37
CA ILE A 168 -12.99 -9.48 8.27
C ILE A 168 -12.49 -9.57 6.83
N ALA A 169 -13.38 -9.80 5.85
CA ALA A 169 -12.98 -9.96 4.46
C ALA A 169 -12.50 -8.65 3.81
N ALA A 170 -13.05 -7.51 4.20
CA ALA A 170 -12.59 -6.20 3.73
C ALA A 170 -11.35 -5.68 4.47
N GLY A 171 -11.13 -6.13 5.71
CA GLY A 171 -9.99 -5.71 6.53
C GLY A 171 -9.94 -4.19 6.77
N LYS A 172 -11.09 -3.54 6.83
CA LYS A 172 -11.17 -2.08 7.01
C LYS A 172 -11.31 -1.68 8.48
N GLU A 173 -10.94 -0.43 8.76
CA GLU A 173 -11.21 0.21 10.04
C GLU A 173 -12.65 0.75 10.05
N ASN A 174 -13.31 0.61 11.19
CA ASN A 174 -14.67 1.07 11.41
C ASN A 174 -14.69 2.17 12.48
N ARG A 175 -15.49 3.20 12.23
CA ARG A 175 -15.67 4.32 13.17
C ARG A 175 -16.63 3.94 14.30
N ALA A 176 -16.63 4.74 15.36
CA ALA A 176 -17.44 4.50 16.54
C ALA A 176 -18.94 4.36 16.23
N GLU A 177 -19.48 5.20 15.34
CA GLU A 177 -20.88 5.14 14.92
C GLU A 177 -21.23 3.83 14.22
N ASP A 178 -20.36 3.37 13.31
CA ASP A 178 -20.56 2.11 12.60
C ASP A 178 -20.45 0.92 13.55
N ALA A 179 -19.53 0.97 14.50
CA ALA A 179 -19.35 -0.08 15.51
C ALA A 179 -20.57 -0.19 16.44
N LEU A 180 -21.12 0.95 16.85
CA LEU A 180 -22.34 0.99 17.69
C LEU A 180 -23.55 0.44 16.93
N LYS A 181 -23.69 0.82 15.66
CA LYS A 181 -24.83 0.42 14.81
C LYS A 181 -24.95 -1.09 14.65
N VAL A 182 -23.82 -1.81 14.55
CA VAL A 182 -23.81 -3.27 14.40
C VAL A 182 -23.70 -4.02 15.73
N GLY A 183 -23.57 -3.32 16.84
CA GLY A 183 -23.45 -3.92 18.17
C GLY A 183 -22.04 -4.42 18.52
N ALA A 184 -21.02 -3.97 17.80
CA ALA A 184 -19.63 -4.28 18.13
C ALA A 184 -19.18 -3.61 19.43
N VAL A 185 -19.77 -2.47 19.77
CA VAL A 185 -19.58 -1.76 21.05
C VAL A 185 -20.94 -1.47 21.68
N ASP A 186 -20.95 -1.32 23.01
CA ASP A 186 -22.18 -1.12 23.80
C ASP A 186 -22.47 0.36 24.04
N ALA A 187 -21.45 1.20 24.03
CA ALA A 187 -21.58 2.66 24.21
C ALA A 187 -20.47 3.41 23.46
N VAL A 188 -20.81 4.60 23.03
CA VAL A 188 -19.87 5.56 22.42
C VAL A 188 -19.95 6.87 23.19
N VAL A 189 -18.81 7.38 23.62
CA VAL A 189 -18.70 8.59 24.45
C VAL A 189 -17.60 9.51 23.95
N ALA A 190 -17.64 10.78 24.33
CA ALA A 190 -16.53 11.69 24.09
C ALA A 190 -15.25 11.18 24.78
N PRO A 191 -14.04 11.49 24.27
CA PRO A 191 -12.78 10.98 24.81
C PRO A 191 -12.62 11.22 26.32
N GLU A 192 -12.99 12.40 26.82
CA GLU A 192 -12.90 12.77 28.20
C GLU A 192 -13.89 12.04 29.15
N LEU A 193 -14.91 11.40 28.58
CA LEU A 193 -15.92 10.64 29.32
C LEU A 193 -15.68 9.12 29.28
N LEU A 194 -14.62 8.66 28.63
CA LEU A 194 -14.39 7.23 28.42
C LEU A 194 -14.25 6.45 29.73
N GLN A 195 -13.46 6.95 30.68
CA GLN A 195 -13.27 6.29 31.97
C GLN A 195 -14.56 6.27 32.79
N ALA A 196 -15.30 7.38 32.82
CA ALA A 196 -16.57 7.46 33.48
C ALA A 196 -17.61 6.48 32.87
N GLY A 197 -17.65 6.37 31.55
CA GLY A 197 -18.52 5.42 30.86
C GLY A 197 -18.16 3.95 31.14
N ALA A 198 -16.88 3.63 31.21
CA ALA A 198 -16.43 2.30 31.60
C ALA A 198 -16.79 1.95 33.05
N LEU A 199 -16.60 2.90 33.96
CA LEU A 199 -16.98 2.75 35.38
C LEU A 199 -18.49 2.58 35.54
N ASP A 200 -19.32 3.33 34.81
CA ASP A 200 -20.76 3.15 34.82
C ASP A 200 -21.18 1.74 34.39
N LEU A 201 -20.68 1.28 33.24
CA LEU A 201 -21.00 -0.06 32.74
C LEU A 201 -20.58 -1.17 33.73
N ILE A 202 -19.37 -1.07 34.30
CA ILE A 202 -18.87 -2.13 35.20
C ILE A 202 -19.66 -2.15 36.51
N LYS A 203 -20.02 -1.01 37.07
CA LYS A 203 -20.85 -0.89 38.30
C LYS A 203 -22.25 -1.47 38.10
N ARG A 204 -22.86 -1.20 36.96
CA ARG A 204 -24.19 -1.75 36.61
C ARG A 204 -24.12 -3.26 36.41
N ALA A 205 -23.01 -3.78 35.87
CA ALA A 205 -22.79 -5.22 35.74
C ALA A 205 -22.53 -5.89 37.10
N ILE A 206 -21.78 -5.26 38.00
CA ILE A 206 -21.54 -5.74 39.36
C ILE A 206 -22.83 -5.75 40.20
N SER A 207 -23.68 -4.72 40.10
CA SER A 207 -24.96 -4.64 40.79
C SER A 207 -26.01 -5.60 40.28
N GLY A 208 -25.79 -6.24 39.14
CA GLY A 208 -26.77 -7.14 38.51
C GLY A 208 -27.83 -6.41 37.65
N GLU A 209 -27.75 -5.09 37.49
CA GLU A 209 -28.59 -4.35 36.54
C GLU A 209 -28.35 -4.80 35.12
N LEU A 210 -27.07 -5.08 34.79
CA LEU A 210 -26.66 -5.70 33.52
C LEU A 210 -26.18 -7.14 33.78
N ASP A 211 -26.78 -8.10 33.08
CA ASP A 211 -26.40 -9.51 33.20
C ASP A 211 -25.20 -9.80 32.29
N TYR A 212 -23.99 -9.69 32.82
CA TYR A 212 -22.76 -9.93 32.08
C TYR A 212 -22.60 -11.41 31.66
N LYS A 213 -23.18 -12.36 32.41
CA LYS A 213 -23.14 -13.77 32.05
C LYS A 213 -24.00 -14.07 30.82
N ALA A 214 -25.21 -13.51 30.78
CA ALA A 214 -26.06 -13.57 29.60
C ALA A 214 -25.44 -12.84 28.39
N LYS A 215 -24.74 -11.72 28.63
CA LYS A 215 -24.00 -10.98 27.59
C LYS A 215 -22.85 -11.80 27.00
N ARG A 216 -22.13 -12.57 27.83
CA ARG A 216 -21.01 -13.43 27.46
C ARG A 216 -21.45 -14.71 26.71
N GLN A 217 -22.58 -15.28 27.09
CA GLN A 217 -23.04 -16.60 26.66
C GLN A 217 -23.01 -16.83 25.15
N PRO A 218 -23.49 -15.90 24.30
CA PRO A 218 -23.44 -16.08 22.83
C PRO A 218 -22.05 -16.33 22.26
N LYS A 219 -21.00 -15.81 22.91
CA LYS A 219 -19.62 -16.01 22.46
C LYS A 219 -19.11 -17.40 22.72
N LEU A 220 -19.67 -18.10 23.67
CA LEU A 220 -19.30 -19.46 24.09
C LEU A 220 -20.04 -20.55 23.30
N GLU A 221 -21.17 -20.19 22.69
CA GLU A 221 -22.07 -21.12 21.99
C GLU A 221 -21.82 -21.16 20.48
N LYS A 222 -22.50 -22.06 19.79
CA LYS A 222 -22.56 -22.11 18.33
C LYS A 222 -23.28 -20.88 17.77
N LEU A 223 -23.06 -20.56 16.50
CA LEU A 223 -23.82 -19.53 15.80
C LEU A 223 -25.32 -19.85 15.78
N LYS A 224 -26.15 -18.82 16.00
CA LYS A 224 -27.61 -18.94 15.99
C LYS A 224 -28.17 -18.85 14.56
N LEU A 225 -27.73 -19.75 13.68
CA LEU A 225 -28.17 -19.86 12.30
C LEU A 225 -28.61 -21.30 12.04
N ASN A 226 -29.75 -21.49 11.41
CA ASN A 226 -30.17 -22.82 10.93
C ASN A 226 -29.38 -23.20 9.66
N ALA A 227 -29.49 -24.43 9.21
CA ALA A 227 -28.73 -24.97 8.08
C ALA A 227 -28.98 -24.22 6.76
N ILE A 228 -30.21 -23.75 6.52
CA ILE A 228 -30.57 -23.01 5.30
C ILE A 228 -29.93 -21.60 5.36
N GLU A 229 -30.07 -20.93 6.49
CA GLU A 229 -29.47 -19.61 6.73
C GLU A 229 -27.94 -19.65 6.57
N GLN A 230 -27.29 -20.69 7.14
CA GLN A 230 -25.83 -20.87 6.98
C GLN A 230 -25.45 -21.06 5.51
N MET A 231 -26.16 -21.93 4.78
CA MET A 231 -25.89 -22.15 3.37
C MET A 231 -26.03 -20.85 2.57
N MET A 232 -27.13 -20.14 2.74
CA MET A 232 -27.40 -18.90 2.00
C MET A 232 -26.35 -17.82 2.34
N ALA A 233 -26.10 -17.57 3.61
CA ALA A 233 -25.16 -16.52 4.03
C ALA A 233 -23.73 -16.81 3.57
N PHE A 234 -23.24 -18.02 3.82
CA PHE A 234 -21.82 -18.34 3.55
C PHE A 234 -21.52 -18.58 2.06
N GLU A 235 -22.40 -19.26 1.32
CA GLU A 235 -22.16 -19.50 -0.12
C GLU A 235 -22.25 -18.19 -0.91
N THR A 236 -23.23 -17.35 -0.62
CA THR A 236 -23.37 -16.03 -1.26
C THR A 236 -22.16 -15.14 -0.94
N ALA A 237 -21.75 -15.09 0.33
CA ALA A 237 -20.60 -14.31 0.75
C ALA A 237 -19.29 -14.78 0.10
N LYS A 238 -19.05 -16.10 0.01
CA LYS A 238 -17.87 -16.66 -0.66
C LYS A 238 -17.82 -16.27 -2.13
N GLY A 239 -18.93 -16.36 -2.85
CA GLY A 239 -19.02 -15.96 -4.26
C GLY A 239 -18.73 -14.47 -4.46
N PHE A 240 -19.34 -13.61 -3.66
CA PHE A 240 -19.16 -12.17 -3.72
C PHE A 240 -17.70 -11.76 -3.38
N VAL A 241 -17.17 -12.27 -2.27
CA VAL A 241 -15.81 -11.95 -1.82
C VAL A 241 -14.76 -12.49 -2.77
N ALA A 242 -14.95 -13.71 -3.33
CA ALA A 242 -14.05 -14.25 -4.34
C ALA A 242 -13.98 -13.37 -5.59
N GLY A 243 -15.12 -12.82 -6.01
CA GLY A 243 -15.18 -11.87 -7.14
C GLY A 243 -14.46 -10.56 -6.87
N GLN A 244 -14.45 -10.09 -5.62
CA GLN A 244 -13.76 -8.86 -5.24
C GLN A 244 -12.25 -9.06 -4.98
N ALA A 245 -11.90 -10.11 -4.25
CA ALA A 245 -10.51 -10.39 -3.87
C ALA A 245 -9.68 -10.92 -5.05
N GLY A 246 -10.33 -11.60 -5.99
CA GLY A 246 -9.65 -12.29 -7.07
C GLY A 246 -8.95 -13.58 -6.63
N PRO A 247 -8.39 -14.35 -7.57
CA PRO A 247 -7.84 -15.67 -7.29
C PRO A 247 -6.50 -15.67 -6.55
N ASN A 248 -5.83 -14.53 -6.49
CA ASN A 248 -4.46 -14.41 -5.96
C ASN A 248 -4.41 -14.10 -4.46
N TYR A 249 -5.56 -13.82 -3.83
CA TYR A 249 -5.66 -13.43 -2.41
C TYR A 249 -6.60 -14.37 -1.69
N PRO A 250 -6.10 -15.49 -1.13
CA PRO A 250 -6.95 -16.53 -0.55
C PRO A 250 -7.56 -16.15 0.81
N ALA A 251 -6.92 -15.26 1.58
CA ALA A 251 -7.29 -15.00 2.97
C ALA A 251 -8.76 -14.57 3.16
N PRO A 252 -9.35 -13.67 2.35
CA PRO A 252 -10.74 -13.26 2.55
C PRO A 252 -11.74 -14.42 2.44
N VAL A 253 -11.57 -15.29 1.46
CA VAL A 253 -12.46 -16.46 1.27
C VAL A 253 -12.21 -17.52 2.33
N GLU A 254 -10.95 -17.76 2.69
CA GLU A 254 -10.60 -18.72 3.75
C GLU A 254 -11.13 -18.28 5.12
N ALA A 255 -11.21 -16.96 5.40
CA ALA A 255 -11.87 -16.44 6.60
C ALA A 255 -13.35 -16.86 6.65
N ILE A 256 -14.07 -16.74 5.54
CA ILE A 256 -15.50 -17.15 5.45
C ILE A 256 -15.62 -18.67 5.64
N LYS A 257 -14.76 -19.46 5.01
CA LYS A 257 -14.75 -20.93 5.18
C LYS A 257 -14.48 -21.32 6.62
N SER A 258 -13.59 -20.61 7.33
CA SER A 258 -13.32 -20.85 8.75
C SER A 258 -14.55 -20.58 9.61
N ILE A 259 -15.23 -19.45 9.40
CA ILE A 259 -16.47 -19.10 10.11
C ILE A 259 -17.56 -20.14 9.83
N GLN A 260 -17.73 -20.54 8.58
CA GLN A 260 -18.70 -21.58 8.20
C GLN A 260 -18.43 -22.92 8.85
N LYS A 261 -17.19 -23.39 8.82
CA LYS A 261 -16.78 -24.65 9.43
C LYS A 261 -16.96 -24.65 10.95
N ALA A 262 -16.75 -23.49 11.57
CA ALA A 262 -16.87 -23.31 13.01
C ALA A 262 -18.30 -23.00 13.48
N ALA A 263 -19.25 -22.75 12.56
CA ALA A 263 -20.59 -22.24 12.86
C ALA A 263 -21.37 -23.11 13.88
N ASN A 264 -21.21 -24.42 13.81
CA ASN A 264 -21.93 -25.37 14.65
C ASN A 264 -21.16 -25.79 15.92
N TYR A 265 -20.00 -25.17 16.19
CA TYR A 265 -19.17 -25.47 17.34
C TYR A 265 -19.25 -24.37 18.39
N GLY A 266 -19.11 -24.72 19.66
CA GLY A 266 -18.84 -23.75 20.72
C GLY A 266 -17.44 -23.14 20.58
N ARG A 267 -17.15 -22.11 21.38
CA ARG A 267 -15.92 -21.29 21.30
C ARG A 267 -14.63 -22.09 21.15
N ASP A 268 -14.39 -23.04 22.04
CA ASP A 268 -13.06 -23.71 22.12
C ASP A 268 -12.78 -24.52 20.85
N LYS A 269 -13.76 -25.28 20.36
CA LYS A 269 -13.61 -26.02 19.11
C LYS A 269 -13.61 -25.12 17.87
N ALA A 270 -14.32 -24.02 17.91
CA ALA A 270 -14.28 -23.00 16.85
C ALA A 270 -12.88 -22.36 16.76
N LEU A 271 -12.20 -22.12 17.90
CA LEU A 271 -10.82 -21.62 17.94
C LEU A 271 -9.81 -22.60 17.35
N GLU A 272 -10.02 -23.93 17.51
CA GLU A 272 -9.20 -24.94 16.82
C GLU A 272 -9.33 -24.84 15.30
N VAL A 273 -10.53 -24.59 14.80
CA VAL A 273 -10.78 -24.39 13.36
C VAL A 273 -10.06 -23.13 12.88
N GLU A 274 -10.16 -22.03 13.64
CA GLU A 274 -9.47 -20.77 13.35
C GLU A 274 -7.95 -20.97 13.28
N ALA A 275 -7.36 -21.59 14.29
CA ALA A 275 -5.93 -21.83 14.37
C ALA A 275 -5.40 -22.65 13.19
N ALA A 276 -6.11 -23.71 12.80
CA ALA A 276 -5.74 -24.56 11.67
C ALA A 276 -5.73 -23.79 10.34
N GLY A 277 -6.76 -23.01 10.08
CA GLY A 277 -6.85 -22.20 8.86
C GLY A 277 -5.85 -21.04 8.84
N PHE A 278 -5.62 -20.41 9.98
CA PHE A 278 -4.57 -19.38 10.12
C PHE A 278 -3.19 -19.94 9.78
N ALA A 279 -2.81 -21.08 10.33
CA ALA A 279 -1.53 -21.72 10.08
C ALA A 279 -1.32 -22.06 8.60
N LYS A 280 -2.34 -22.53 7.91
CA LYS A 280 -2.29 -22.76 6.45
C LYS A 280 -2.03 -21.50 5.67
N LEU A 281 -2.74 -20.41 5.97
CA LEU A 281 -2.54 -19.11 5.32
C LEU A 281 -1.14 -18.54 5.61
N ALA A 282 -0.66 -18.67 6.85
CA ALA A 282 0.67 -18.22 7.25
C ALA A 282 1.81 -18.88 6.45
N LYS A 283 1.59 -20.09 5.93
CA LYS A 283 2.56 -20.84 5.11
C LYS A 283 2.48 -20.50 3.62
N THR A 284 1.58 -19.61 3.19
CA THR A 284 1.46 -19.23 1.79
C THR A 284 2.52 -18.18 1.39
N SER A 285 2.96 -18.23 0.14
CA SER A 285 3.83 -17.19 -0.43
C SER A 285 3.16 -15.81 -0.45
N VAL A 286 1.83 -15.78 -0.51
CA VAL A 286 1.04 -14.54 -0.46
C VAL A 286 1.19 -13.87 0.91
N ALA A 287 1.09 -14.61 2.00
CA ALA A 287 1.30 -14.08 3.34
C ALA A 287 2.74 -13.58 3.52
N GLU A 288 3.74 -14.34 3.08
CA GLU A 288 5.14 -13.91 3.10
C GLU A 288 5.34 -12.59 2.34
N SER A 289 4.78 -12.49 1.14
CA SER A 289 4.89 -11.29 0.30
C SER A 289 4.20 -10.08 0.93
N LEU A 290 2.97 -10.21 1.40
CA LEU A 290 2.21 -9.09 1.97
C LEU A 290 2.78 -8.62 3.31
N ILE A 291 3.25 -9.53 4.14
CA ILE A 291 3.98 -9.19 5.38
C ILE A 291 5.29 -8.49 5.04
N GLY A 292 6.02 -8.99 4.06
CA GLY A 292 7.24 -8.35 3.57
C GLY A 292 6.99 -6.93 3.08
N LEU A 293 5.94 -6.69 2.31
CA LEU A 293 5.55 -5.34 1.87
C LEU A 293 5.18 -4.43 3.04
N PHE A 294 4.47 -4.95 4.03
CA PHE A 294 4.15 -4.17 5.23
C PHE A 294 5.43 -3.71 5.96
N LEU A 295 6.39 -4.60 6.14
CA LEU A 295 7.67 -4.27 6.79
C LEU A 295 8.50 -3.32 5.94
N ASN A 296 8.53 -3.50 4.63
CA ASN A 296 9.20 -2.59 3.70
C ASN A 296 8.59 -1.18 3.74
N ASP A 297 7.25 -1.07 3.81
CA ASP A 297 6.56 0.21 3.94
C ASP A 297 6.91 0.92 5.27
N GLN A 298 7.03 0.17 6.37
CA GLN A 298 7.49 0.70 7.66
C GLN A 298 8.93 1.23 7.56
N GLU A 299 9.81 0.53 6.86
CA GLU A 299 11.19 0.98 6.63
C GLU A 299 11.22 2.27 5.80
N LEU A 300 10.45 2.36 4.72
CA LEU A 300 10.32 3.57 3.92
C LEU A 300 9.85 4.76 4.75
N LYS A 301 8.83 4.58 5.57
CA LYS A 301 8.31 5.63 6.46
C LYS A 301 9.34 6.09 7.49
N ARG A 302 10.10 5.15 8.06
CA ARG A 302 11.19 5.46 8.99
C ARG A 302 12.29 6.27 8.31
N LYS A 303 12.72 5.87 7.11
CA LYS A 303 13.74 6.60 6.31
C LYS A 303 13.22 7.99 5.92
N ALA A 304 11.99 8.10 5.47
CA ALA A 304 11.39 9.39 5.11
C ALA A 304 11.28 10.33 6.33
N LYS A 305 10.96 9.80 7.50
CA LYS A 305 10.91 10.57 8.76
C LYS A 305 12.29 11.12 9.17
N ALA A 306 13.37 10.40 8.91
CA ALA A 306 14.72 10.87 9.22
C ALA A 306 15.08 12.18 8.50
N HIS A 307 14.48 12.47 7.36
CA HIS A 307 14.67 13.72 6.64
C HIS A 307 14.00 14.93 7.30
N ASP A 308 13.02 14.71 8.18
CA ASP A 308 12.27 15.80 8.84
C ASP A 308 13.18 16.69 9.70
N GLU A 309 14.28 16.16 10.23
CA GLU A 309 15.24 16.90 11.07
C GLU A 309 15.98 18.01 10.34
N ILE A 310 16.21 17.84 9.03
CA ILE A 310 16.96 18.79 8.20
C ILE A 310 16.10 19.45 7.11
N ALA A 311 14.86 19.01 6.94
CA ALA A 311 13.95 19.59 5.97
C ALA A 311 13.50 20.98 6.36
N ARG A 312 13.39 21.87 5.37
CA ARG A 312 12.74 23.17 5.54
C ARG A 312 11.22 23.00 5.36
N ASP A 313 10.45 23.79 6.08
CA ASP A 313 8.99 23.81 5.91
C ASP A 313 8.61 24.46 4.57
N VAL A 314 7.72 23.80 3.83
CA VAL A 314 7.14 24.31 2.60
C VAL A 314 5.78 24.92 2.91
N LYS A 315 5.72 26.24 2.94
CA LYS A 315 4.49 27.04 3.18
C LYS A 315 3.83 27.46 1.88
N GLN A 316 4.62 27.71 0.86
CA GLN A 316 4.17 28.13 -0.47
C GLN A 316 4.94 27.36 -1.54
N ALA A 317 4.22 26.63 -2.38
CA ALA A 317 4.77 25.93 -3.54
C ALA A 317 4.43 26.67 -4.84
N ALA A 318 5.11 26.28 -5.92
CA ALA A 318 4.76 26.64 -7.27
C ALA A 318 4.98 25.47 -8.24
N VAL A 319 4.21 25.42 -9.30
CA VAL A 319 4.40 24.49 -10.40
C VAL A 319 4.48 25.26 -11.71
N LEU A 320 5.43 24.91 -12.56
CA LEU A 320 5.61 25.45 -13.90
C LEU A 320 5.06 24.46 -14.92
N GLY A 321 4.10 24.90 -15.72
CA GLY A 321 3.28 24.05 -16.58
C GLY A 321 1.96 23.70 -15.91
N ALA A 322 0.85 23.91 -16.61
CA ALA A 322 -0.52 23.65 -16.16
C ALA A 322 -1.19 22.53 -16.96
N GLY A 323 -0.39 21.73 -17.66
CA GLY A 323 -0.87 20.53 -18.35
C GLY A 323 -1.31 19.42 -17.38
N ILE A 324 -1.43 18.18 -17.89
CA ILE A 324 -1.93 17.04 -17.13
C ILE A 324 -1.13 16.85 -15.83
N MET A 325 0.21 16.85 -15.90
CA MET A 325 1.05 16.64 -14.72
C MET A 325 1.08 17.87 -13.82
N GLY A 326 1.32 19.05 -14.35
CA GLY A 326 1.36 20.28 -13.56
C GLY A 326 0.03 20.60 -12.89
N GLY A 327 -1.07 20.42 -13.57
CA GLY A 327 -2.42 20.54 -13.00
C GLY A 327 -2.68 19.52 -11.91
N GLY A 328 -2.24 18.29 -12.10
CA GLY A 328 -2.35 17.22 -11.09
C GLY A 328 -1.51 17.50 -9.83
N ILE A 329 -0.31 18.02 -10.00
CA ILE A 329 0.58 18.44 -8.88
C ILE A 329 -0.06 19.59 -8.11
N ALA A 330 -0.59 20.60 -8.81
CA ALA A 330 -1.29 21.73 -8.19
C ALA A 330 -2.50 21.26 -7.37
N TYR A 331 -3.32 20.41 -7.96
CA TYR A 331 -4.45 19.78 -7.24
C TYR A 331 -4.02 19.06 -5.97
N GLN A 332 -3.03 18.21 -6.06
CA GLN A 332 -2.58 17.38 -4.92
C GLN A 332 -2.00 18.25 -3.80
N SER A 333 -1.21 19.25 -4.12
CA SER A 333 -0.66 20.21 -3.17
C SER A 333 -1.76 20.96 -2.43
N ALA A 334 -2.73 21.52 -3.16
CA ALA A 334 -3.84 22.29 -2.61
C ALA A 334 -4.76 21.46 -1.73
N VAL A 335 -5.16 20.28 -2.17
CA VAL A 335 -6.03 19.36 -1.40
C VAL A 335 -5.39 18.92 -0.09
N LYS A 336 -4.06 18.87 -0.05
CA LYS A 336 -3.28 18.50 1.15
C LYS A 336 -2.82 19.70 1.99
N GLY A 337 -3.31 20.90 1.66
CA GLY A 337 -3.17 22.08 2.50
C GLY A 337 -1.94 22.93 2.24
N THR A 338 -1.19 22.70 1.15
CA THR A 338 -0.10 23.59 0.73
C THR A 338 -0.54 24.43 -0.45
N PRO A 339 -0.66 25.77 -0.28
CA PRO A 339 -0.96 26.69 -1.38
C PRO A 339 0.07 26.57 -2.49
N ILE A 340 -0.38 26.70 -3.74
CA ILE A 340 0.46 26.51 -4.90
C ILE A 340 0.14 27.53 -6.00
N LEU A 341 1.19 28.19 -6.53
CA LEU A 341 1.10 28.98 -7.74
C LEU A 341 1.17 28.02 -8.94
N MET A 342 0.23 28.12 -9.86
CA MET A 342 0.23 27.33 -11.09
C MET A 342 0.48 28.25 -12.28
N LYS A 343 1.71 28.25 -12.78
CA LYS A 343 2.14 29.11 -13.88
C LYS A 343 2.21 28.35 -15.19
N ASP A 344 1.68 28.96 -16.23
CA ASP A 344 1.89 28.57 -17.62
C ASP A 344 2.09 29.81 -18.48
N ILE A 345 2.53 29.63 -19.71
CA ILE A 345 2.66 30.67 -20.70
C ILE A 345 1.37 30.86 -21.51
N ARG A 346 0.43 29.91 -21.39
CA ARG A 346 -0.86 29.92 -22.11
C ARG A 346 -2.02 29.81 -21.13
N GLU A 347 -2.99 30.71 -21.33
CA GLU A 347 -4.21 30.74 -20.52
C GLU A 347 -5.05 29.46 -20.66
N GLU A 348 -5.08 28.87 -21.87
CA GLU A 348 -5.81 27.62 -22.13
C GLU A 348 -5.27 26.44 -21.29
N ALA A 349 -3.96 26.37 -21.08
CA ALA A 349 -3.35 25.34 -20.23
C ALA A 349 -3.73 25.55 -18.75
N ILE A 350 -3.74 26.79 -18.29
CA ILE A 350 -4.21 27.13 -16.92
C ILE A 350 -5.67 26.74 -16.76
N GLN A 351 -6.52 27.07 -17.74
CA GLN A 351 -7.93 26.70 -17.68
C GLN A 351 -8.13 25.19 -17.64
N LEU A 352 -7.34 24.43 -18.40
CA LEU A 352 -7.35 22.97 -18.38
C LEU A 352 -7.03 22.43 -16.97
N GLY A 353 -5.97 22.92 -16.35
CA GLY A 353 -5.58 22.50 -14.98
C GLY A 353 -6.65 22.82 -13.94
N LEU A 354 -7.26 24.01 -14.01
CA LEU A 354 -8.34 24.41 -13.10
C LEU A 354 -9.62 23.58 -13.30
N ASN A 355 -9.98 23.29 -14.55
CA ASN A 355 -11.16 22.49 -14.88
C ASN A 355 -11.01 21.06 -14.36
N GLU A 356 -9.85 20.44 -14.52
CA GLU A 356 -9.59 19.10 -13.98
C GLU A 356 -9.64 19.07 -12.45
N ALA A 357 -9.04 20.06 -11.77
CA ALA A 357 -9.13 20.19 -10.32
C ALA A 357 -10.58 20.33 -9.85
N SER A 358 -11.35 21.18 -10.49
CA SER A 358 -12.77 21.41 -10.20
C SER A 358 -13.60 20.13 -10.38
N LYS A 359 -13.37 19.40 -11.46
CA LYS A 359 -14.05 18.12 -11.76
C LYS A 359 -13.74 17.04 -10.70
N LEU A 360 -12.47 16.88 -10.31
CA LEU A 360 -12.07 15.92 -9.30
C LEU A 360 -12.68 16.25 -7.93
N LEU A 361 -12.68 17.52 -7.54
CA LEU A 361 -13.28 17.97 -6.28
C LEU A 361 -14.81 17.84 -6.31
N GLY A 362 -15.45 18.22 -7.41
CA GLY A 362 -16.89 18.08 -7.61
C GLY A 362 -17.35 16.63 -7.43
N ASN A 363 -16.66 15.68 -8.04
CA ASN A 363 -16.93 14.24 -7.89
C ASN A 363 -16.82 13.76 -6.43
N ARG A 364 -15.94 14.37 -5.63
CA ARG A 364 -15.82 14.04 -4.20
C ARG A 364 -16.98 14.63 -3.40
N VAL A 365 -17.45 15.81 -3.75
CA VAL A 365 -18.63 16.44 -3.13
C VAL A 365 -19.89 15.62 -3.44
N GLU A 366 -20.10 15.24 -4.69
CA GLU A 366 -21.24 14.41 -5.12
C GLU A 366 -21.30 13.07 -4.38
N LYS A 367 -20.13 12.49 -4.08
CA LYS A 367 -20.00 11.22 -3.32
C LYS A 367 -20.04 11.42 -1.79
N GLY A 368 -20.31 12.63 -1.31
CA GLY A 368 -20.32 12.93 0.12
C GLY A 368 -18.96 12.81 0.84
N ARG A 369 -17.86 12.80 0.07
CA ARG A 369 -16.49 12.66 0.60
C ARG A 369 -15.79 13.98 0.88
N LEU A 370 -16.41 15.08 0.48
CA LEU A 370 -15.90 16.44 0.63
C LEU A 370 -17.07 17.40 0.77
N THR A 371 -16.96 18.40 1.63
CA THR A 371 -17.96 19.47 1.71
C THR A 371 -17.73 20.54 0.65
N PRO A 372 -18.77 21.25 0.18
CA PRO A 372 -18.60 22.38 -0.75
C PRO A 372 -17.64 23.46 -0.22
N ALA A 373 -17.66 23.75 1.08
CA ALA A 373 -16.74 24.69 1.70
C ALA A 373 -15.26 24.26 1.55
N LYS A 374 -14.98 22.98 1.80
CA LYS A 374 -13.64 22.42 1.61
C LYS A 374 -13.20 22.35 0.14
N MET A 375 -14.14 22.16 -0.78
CA MET A 375 -13.87 22.28 -2.22
C MET A 375 -13.44 23.71 -2.58
N ALA A 376 -14.17 24.71 -2.10
CA ALA A 376 -13.83 26.11 -2.34
C ALA A 376 -12.46 26.49 -1.75
N GLU A 377 -12.17 26.01 -0.54
CA GLU A 377 -10.85 26.19 0.10
C GLU A 377 -9.71 25.61 -0.74
N ALA A 378 -9.86 24.39 -1.24
CA ALA A 378 -8.86 23.74 -2.09
C ALA A 378 -8.66 24.47 -3.42
N LEU A 379 -9.75 24.91 -4.09
CA LEU A 379 -9.66 25.67 -5.33
C LEU A 379 -8.98 27.04 -5.13
N ASN A 380 -9.26 27.72 -4.03
CA ASN A 380 -8.63 28.99 -3.68
C ASN A 380 -7.14 28.84 -3.34
N ALA A 381 -6.68 27.66 -2.95
CA ALA A 381 -5.28 27.36 -2.71
C ALA A 381 -4.46 27.16 -3.99
N ILE A 382 -5.12 27.03 -5.15
CA ILE A 382 -4.46 27.02 -6.48
C ILE A 382 -4.56 28.44 -7.05
N ARG A 383 -3.43 29.10 -7.16
CA ARG A 383 -3.37 30.48 -7.73
C ARG A 383 -2.78 30.43 -9.14
N PRO A 384 -3.61 30.59 -10.17
CA PRO A 384 -3.15 30.61 -11.55
C PRO A 384 -2.41 31.92 -11.87
N THR A 385 -1.36 31.82 -12.67
CA THR A 385 -0.61 33.00 -13.12
C THR A 385 0.07 32.77 -14.47
N LEU A 386 0.21 33.86 -15.25
CA LEU A 386 0.99 33.90 -16.50
C LEU A 386 2.39 34.51 -16.29
N SER A 387 2.68 34.98 -15.07
CA SER A 387 3.92 35.70 -14.75
C SER A 387 4.57 35.20 -13.48
N TYR A 388 5.82 35.61 -13.21
CA TYR A 388 6.57 35.31 -11.99
C TYR A 388 6.34 36.31 -10.85
N GLY A 389 5.37 37.22 -10.95
CA GLY A 389 5.18 38.31 -9.99
C GLY A 389 5.12 37.88 -8.50
N ASP A 390 4.55 36.73 -8.20
CA ASP A 390 4.36 36.23 -6.84
C ASP A 390 5.40 35.17 -6.41
N PHE A 391 6.43 34.91 -7.20
CA PHE A 391 7.40 33.83 -6.94
C PHE A 391 8.44 34.13 -5.86
N ALA A 392 8.60 35.37 -5.45
CA ALA A 392 9.63 35.79 -4.49
C ALA A 392 9.56 35.05 -3.12
N ASN A 393 8.39 34.59 -2.71
CA ASN A 393 8.17 33.92 -1.43
C ASN A 393 7.95 32.39 -1.55
N VAL A 394 8.17 31.83 -2.73
CA VAL A 394 7.99 30.39 -2.95
C VAL A 394 9.12 29.59 -2.31
N ASP A 395 8.78 28.54 -1.61
CA ASP A 395 9.74 27.64 -0.93
C ASP A 395 10.24 26.53 -1.84
N ILE A 396 9.37 26.02 -2.72
CA ILE A 396 9.67 24.98 -3.70
C ILE A 396 8.94 25.22 -5.01
N VAL A 397 9.66 25.03 -6.12
CA VAL A 397 9.10 25.06 -7.48
C VAL A 397 9.23 23.67 -8.09
N VAL A 398 8.14 23.13 -8.60
CA VAL A 398 8.15 21.89 -9.39
C VAL A 398 8.00 22.26 -10.87
N GLU A 399 9.01 22.01 -11.68
CA GLU A 399 8.97 22.20 -13.12
C GLU A 399 8.30 20.99 -13.78
N ALA A 400 7.24 21.20 -14.54
CA ALA A 400 6.47 20.20 -15.25
C ALA A 400 6.11 20.65 -16.68
N VAL A 401 7.05 21.32 -17.37
CA VAL A 401 6.91 21.73 -18.77
C VAL A 401 7.23 20.58 -19.72
N VAL A 402 7.18 20.83 -21.03
CA VAL A 402 7.43 19.80 -22.06
C VAL A 402 8.75 19.05 -21.84
N GLU A 403 8.77 17.74 -22.15
CA GLU A 403 9.91 16.85 -21.95
C GLU A 403 11.02 17.09 -22.99
N ASN A 404 11.64 18.26 -22.88
CA ASN A 404 12.76 18.68 -23.74
C ASN A 404 13.86 19.29 -22.88
N PRO A 405 15.11 18.78 -22.94
CA PRO A 405 16.20 19.24 -22.09
C PRO A 405 16.49 20.74 -22.19
N LYS A 406 16.50 21.28 -23.40
CA LYS A 406 16.79 22.71 -23.64
C LYS A 406 15.70 23.62 -23.09
N VAL A 407 14.44 23.24 -23.27
CA VAL A 407 13.29 23.99 -22.75
C VAL A 407 13.29 23.95 -21.22
N LYS A 408 13.50 22.79 -20.62
CA LYS A 408 13.58 22.65 -19.16
C LYS A 408 14.74 23.44 -18.57
N GLN A 409 15.93 23.38 -19.18
CA GLN A 409 17.09 24.19 -18.76
C GLN A 409 16.82 25.69 -18.82
N ALA A 410 16.19 26.16 -19.89
CA ALA A 410 15.83 27.58 -20.03
C ALA A 410 14.84 28.03 -18.97
N VAL A 411 13.79 27.24 -18.74
CA VAL A 411 12.74 27.55 -17.73
C VAL A 411 13.29 27.49 -16.31
N LEU A 412 14.14 26.52 -16.00
CA LEU A 412 14.79 26.40 -14.69
C LEU A 412 15.74 27.57 -14.41
N ALA A 413 16.54 27.97 -15.39
CA ALA A 413 17.42 29.13 -15.28
C ALA A 413 16.63 30.43 -15.09
N GLU A 414 15.51 30.59 -15.78
CA GLU A 414 14.61 31.73 -15.65
C GLU A 414 13.98 31.81 -14.26
N VAL A 415 13.38 30.72 -13.76
CA VAL A 415 12.73 30.72 -12.45
C VAL A 415 13.72 30.86 -11.30
N GLU A 416 14.94 30.37 -11.45
CA GLU A 416 15.99 30.54 -10.43
C GLU A 416 16.23 32.01 -10.11
N GLY A 417 16.15 32.89 -11.12
CA GLY A 417 16.27 34.34 -10.95
C GLY A 417 15.04 35.03 -10.33
N GLN A 418 13.92 34.33 -10.19
CA GLN A 418 12.66 34.87 -9.71
C GLN A 418 12.29 34.44 -8.28
N VAL A 419 12.99 33.46 -7.74
CA VAL A 419 12.74 32.91 -6.40
C VAL A 419 13.81 33.36 -5.42
N LYS A 420 13.54 33.22 -4.12
CA LYS A 420 14.53 33.47 -3.08
C LYS A 420 15.72 32.49 -3.18
N GLU A 421 16.87 32.91 -2.63
CA GLU A 421 18.13 32.17 -2.79
C GLU A 421 18.09 30.73 -2.26
N ASP A 422 17.31 30.47 -1.22
CA ASP A 422 17.19 29.18 -0.58
C ASP A 422 16.00 28.34 -1.07
N ALA A 423 15.25 28.82 -2.06
CA ALA A 423 14.16 28.06 -2.67
C ALA A 423 14.67 26.79 -3.33
N ILE A 424 13.92 25.72 -3.17
CA ILE A 424 14.22 24.44 -3.84
C ILE A 424 13.59 24.45 -5.23
N LEU A 425 14.37 24.05 -6.22
CA LEU A 425 13.89 23.78 -7.57
C LEU A 425 13.85 22.26 -7.78
N ALA A 426 12.75 21.76 -8.35
CA ALA A 426 12.59 20.35 -8.66
C ALA A 426 12.08 20.17 -10.08
N SER A 427 12.55 19.15 -10.79
CA SER A 427 12.02 18.80 -12.10
C SER A 427 11.20 17.52 -12.03
N ASN A 428 10.00 17.53 -12.63
CA ASN A 428 9.15 16.36 -12.80
C ASN A 428 9.50 15.55 -14.07
N THR A 429 10.69 15.73 -14.62
CA THR A 429 11.12 14.93 -15.76
C THR A 429 11.01 13.44 -15.47
N SER A 430 10.64 12.66 -16.49
CA SER A 430 10.53 11.19 -16.36
C SER A 430 11.82 10.46 -16.72
N THR A 431 12.67 11.05 -17.54
CA THR A 431 13.85 10.36 -18.11
C THR A 431 15.10 11.22 -18.21
N ILE A 432 14.97 12.53 -18.24
CA ILE A 432 16.12 13.45 -18.43
C ILE A 432 16.95 13.49 -17.16
N SER A 433 18.26 13.33 -17.31
CA SER A 433 19.22 13.38 -16.18
C SER A 433 19.08 14.69 -15.40
N ILE A 434 18.97 14.59 -14.09
CA ILE A 434 18.97 15.73 -13.18
C ILE A 434 20.31 16.45 -13.22
N ASN A 435 21.41 15.72 -13.34
CA ASN A 435 22.74 16.29 -13.52
C ASN A 435 22.85 17.13 -14.78
N LEU A 436 22.24 16.70 -15.87
CA LEU A 436 22.18 17.49 -17.12
C LEU A 436 21.40 18.80 -16.93
N LEU A 437 20.23 18.74 -16.32
CA LEU A 437 19.40 19.93 -16.08
C LEU A 437 20.07 20.90 -15.11
N ALA A 438 20.80 20.41 -14.12
CA ALA A 438 21.53 21.20 -13.13
C ALA A 438 22.61 22.11 -13.73
N LYS A 439 23.15 21.76 -14.91
CA LYS A 439 24.17 22.56 -15.62
C LYS A 439 23.70 23.97 -15.97
N ALA A 440 22.40 24.19 -16.09
CA ALA A 440 21.83 25.51 -16.38
C ALA A 440 21.66 26.40 -15.15
N LEU A 441 21.91 25.87 -13.95
CA LEU A 441 21.63 26.56 -12.68
C LEU A 441 22.90 27.14 -12.05
N LYS A 442 22.72 28.28 -11.39
CA LYS A 442 23.76 28.94 -10.58
C LYS A 442 23.86 28.32 -9.18
N ARG A 443 22.74 27.82 -8.66
CA ARG A 443 22.63 27.16 -7.34
C ARG A 443 22.17 25.71 -7.48
N PRO A 444 22.96 24.84 -8.14
CA PRO A 444 22.56 23.44 -8.38
C PRO A 444 22.40 22.62 -7.09
N GLU A 445 22.96 23.09 -5.96
CA GLU A 445 22.76 22.48 -4.64
C GLU A 445 21.31 22.53 -4.16
N ASN A 446 20.50 23.44 -4.68
CA ASN A 446 19.07 23.57 -4.38
C ASN A 446 18.17 22.85 -5.40
N PHE A 447 18.76 22.04 -6.26
CA PHE A 447 18.03 21.37 -7.34
C PHE A 447 17.99 19.85 -7.15
N VAL A 448 16.80 19.26 -7.36
CA VAL A 448 16.52 17.82 -7.31
C VAL A 448 15.54 17.42 -8.40
N GLY A 449 15.37 16.13 -8.62
CA GLY A 449 14.20 15.62 -9.32
C GLY A 449 13.04 15.33 -8.35
N MET A 450 11.84 15.57 -8.80
CA MET A 450 10.60 15.19 -8.09
C MET A 450 9.63 14.60 -9.09
N HIS A 451 9.75 13.30 -9.31
CA HIS A 451 9.03 12.57 -10.35
C HIS A 451 7.72 12.00 -9.80
N PHE A 452 6.61 12.56 -10.28
CA PHE A 452 5.25 12.07 -10.02
C PHE A 452 4.82 11.11 -11.12
N PHE A 453 3.83 10.28 -10.81
CA PHE A 453 3.23 9.33 -11.74
C PHE A 453 1.80 9.73 -12.09
N ASN A 454 1.42 9.52 -13.34
CA ASN A 454 0.08 9.84 -13.83
C ASN A 454 -0.92 8.70 -13.56
N PRO A 455 -2.12 8.96 -13.02
CA PRO A 455 -2.66 10.23 -12.51
C PRO A 455 -2.10 10.63 -11.14
N VAL A 456 -1.67 11.88 -10.98
CA VAL A 456 -1.00 12.34 -9.75
C VAL A 456 -1.84 12.10 -8.49
N HIS A 457 -3.15 12.32 -8.54
CA HIS A 457 -4.03 12.17 -7.39
C HIS A 457 -4.24 10.71 -6.94
N MET A 458 -3.92 9.72 -7.79
CA MET A 458 -4.10 8.30 -7.52
C MET A 458 -2.79 7.58 -7.22
N MET A 459 -1.72 7.93 -7.93
CA MET A 459 -0.45 7.22 -7.85
C MET A 459 0.30 7.57 -6.56
N PRO A 460 0.62 6.57 -5.72
CA PRO A 460 1.15 6.84 -4.38
C PRO A 460 2.64 7.21 -4.35
N LEU A 461 3.41 6.85 -5.38
CA LEU A 461 4.87 7.04 -5.40
C LEU A 461 5.26 8.45 -5.84
N VAL A 462 6.30 8.99 -5.22
CA VAL A 462 7.14 10.06 -5.75
C VAL A 462 8.59 9.62 -5.66
N GLU A 463 9.30 9.61 -6.79
CA GLU A 463 10.76 9.48 -6.79
C GLU A 463 11.38 10.86 -6.54
N VAL A 464 12.20 10.98 -5.51
CA VAL A 464 13.04 12.15 -5.25
C VAL A 464 14.44 11.83 -5.75
N ILE A 465 14.84 12.47 -6.83
CA ILE A 465 16.09 12.16 -7.51
C ILE A 465 17.20 13.08 -7.03
N ARG A 466 18.21 12.47 -6.42
CA ARG A 466 19.43 13.14 -5.97
C ARG A 466 20.40 13.29 -7.14
N GLY A 467 20.66 14.51 -7.57
CA GLY A 467 21.78 14.80 -8.46
C GLY A 467 23.10 14.84 -7.71
N GLU A 468 24.22 14.82 -8.43
CA GLU A 468 25.57 14.88 -7.84
C GLU A 468 25.80 16.13 -6.96
N LYS A 469 25.17 17.24 -7.32
CA LYS A 469 25.29 18.52 -6.60
C LYS A 469 24.16 18.80 -5.64
N SER A 470 23.10 17.98 -5.60
CA SER A 470 21.96 18.17 -4.72
C SER A 470 22.37 18.12 -3.26
N SER A 471 22.01 19.14 -2.48
CA SER A 471 22.27 19.17 -1.05
C SER A 471 21.31 18.25 -0.27
N GLU A 472 21.73 17.82 0.92
CA GLU A 472 20.86 17.04 1.81
C GLU A 472 19.60 17.81 2.21
N VAL A 473 19.70 19.13 2.35
CA VAL A 473 18.54 20.00 2.65
C VAL A 473 17.55 20.01 1.49
N ALA A 474 18.03 20.09 0.24
CA ALA A 474 17.18 20.05 -0.94
C ALA A 474 16.44 18.71 -1.06
N VAL A 475 17.14 17.60 -0.87
CA VAL A 475 16.54 16.26 -0.87
C VAL A 475 15.53 16.10 0.26
N ALA A 476 15.92 16.44 1.49
CA ALA A 476 15.05 16.30 2.67
C ALA A 476 13.78 17.17 2.58
N THR A 477 13.91 18.41 2.12
CA THR A 477 12.76 19.31 1.94
C THR A 477 11.77 18.76 0.91
N THR A 478 12.28 18.19 -0.18
CA THR A 478 11.44 17.58 -1.23
C THR A 478 10.77 16.30 -0.72
N VAL A 479 11.46 15.46 0.04
CA VAL A 479 10.88 14.28 0.72
C VAL A 479 9.76 14.71 1.67
N ALA A 480 9.99 15.71 2.50
CA ALA A 480 8.98 16.23 3.43
C ALA A 480 7.76 16.80 2.70
N TYR A 481 7.97 17.52 1.61
CA TYR A 481 6.88 18.03 0.77
C TYR A 481 6.07 16.90 0.13
N ALA A 482 6.72 15.88 -0.41
CA ALA A 482 6.05 14.69 -0.95
C ALA A 482 5.18 14.00 0.11
N LYS A 483 5.68 13.83 1.34
CA LYS A 483 4.91 13.30 2.47
C LYS A 483 3.70 14.17 2.81
N LYS A 484 3.89 15.49 2.84
CA LYS A 484 2.82 16.47 3.09
C LYS A 484 1.73 16.39 2.01
N MET A 485 2.10 16.08 0.78
CA MET A 485 1.16 15.81 -0.32
C MET A 485 0.47 14.43 -0.23
N GLY A 486 0.75 13.63 0.80
CA GLY A 486 0.19 12.29 0.99
C GLY A 486 0.81 11.23 0.07
N LYS A 487 2.02 11.46 -0.40
CA LYS A 487 2.79 10.52 -1.23
C LYS A 487 3.76 9.69 -0.40
N ASN A 488 4.22 8.59 -0.98
CA ASN A 488 5.30 7.76 -0.46
C ASN A 488 6.59 8.08 -1.23
N PRO A 489 7.48 8.93 -0.69
CA PRO A 489 8.71 9.28 -1.39
C PRO A 489 9.78 8.19 -1.23
N ILE A 490 10.52 7.96 -2.31
CA ILE A 490 11.75 7.17 -2.32
C ILE A 490 12.86 8.04 -2.89
N VAL A 491 13.99 8.14 -2.19
CA VAL A 491 15.17 8.84 -2.69
C VAL A 491 15.95 7.90 -3.60
N VAL A 492 16.18 8.34 -4.82
CA VAL A 492 16.97 7.60 -5.82
C VAL A 492 18.11 8.47 -6.34
N ASN A 493 19.20 7.85 -6.75
CA ASN A 493 20.28 8.54 -7.42
C ASN A 493 19.98 8.73 -8.92
N ASP A 494 20.57 9.76 -9.51
CA ASP A 494 20.32 10.10 -10.90
C ASP A 494 20.87 9.05 -11.87
N CYS A 495 20.03 8.60 -12.77
CA CYS A 495 20.38 7.81 -13.95
C CYS A 495 19.25 7.92 -14.99
N PRO A 496 19.47 7.54 -16.25
CA PRO A 496 18.39 7.51 -17.23
C PRO A 496 17.24 6.63 -16.77
N GLY A 497 16.02 7.21 -16.73
CA GLY A 497 14.80 6.53 -16.29
C GLY A 497 14.68 6.32 -14.78
N PHE A 498 15.62 6.79 -13.99
CA PHE A 498 15.64 6.66 -12.52
C PHE A 498 15.48 5.19 -12.07
N LEU A 499 14.62 4.89 -11.13
CA LEU A 499 14.33 3.51 -10.74
C LEU A 499 13.24 2.90 -11.62
N VAL A 500 12.05 3.50 -11.60
CA VAL A 500 10.83 2.86 -12.11
C VAL A 500 10.88 2.70 -13.63
N ASN A 501 11.17 3.77 -14.36
CA ASN A 501 11.23 3.70 -15.82
C ASN A 501 12.42 2.86 -16.31
N ARG A 502 13.58 2.95 -15.62
CA ARG A 502 14.73 2.09 -15.94
C ARG A 502 14.37 0.60 -15.88
N VAL A 503 13.57 0.21 -14.90
CA VAL A 503 13.13 -1.18 -14.71
C VAL A 503 11.99 -1.56 -15.67
N LEU A 504 11.10 -0.61 -15.98
CA LEU A 504 9.93 -0.84 -16.83
C LEU A 504 10.31 -1.03 -18.31
N PHE A 505 11.31 -0.33 -18.83
CA PHE A 505 11.71 -0.45 -20.23
C PHE A 505 12.23 -1.84 -20.63
N PRO A 506 13.04 -2.55 -19.84
CA PRO A 506 13.34 -3.97 -20.09
C PRO A 506 12.11 -4.88 -20.16
N TYR A 507 11.09 -4.63 -19.35
CA TYR A 507 9.80 -5.32 -19.43
C TYR A 507 9.14 -5.10 -20.79
N PHE A 508 9.08 -3.87 -21.28
CA PHE A 508 8.61 -3.56 -22.62
C PHE A 508 9.53 -4.12 -23.73
N GLY A 509 10.82 -4.24 -23.46
CA GLY A 509 11.77 -4.92 -24.35
C GLY A 509 11.40 -6.39 -24.56
N GLY A 510 11.04 -7.08 -23.50
CA GLY A 510 10.52 -8.45 -23.56
C GLY A 510 9.21 -8.55 -24.36
N PHE A 511 8.30 -7.61 -24.13
CA PHE A 511 7.05 -7.51 -24.89
C PHE A 511 7.32 -7.30 -26.40
N ALA A 512 8.21 -6.38 -26.76
CA ALA A 512 8.58 -6.13 -28.14
C ALA A 512 9.14 -7.39 -28.82
N LYS A 513 9.99 -8.16 -28.14
CA LYS A 513 10.52 -9.43 -28.64
C LYS A 513 9.43 -10.47 -28.87
N LEU A 514 8.46 -10.57 -27.97
CA LEU A 514 7.31 -11.47 -28.11
C LEU A 514 6.47 -11.14 -29.33
N VAL A 515 6.15 -9.86 -29.55
CA VAL A 515 5.40 -9.41 -30.74
C VAL A 515 6.19 -9.69 -32.01
N SER A 516 7.51 -9.44 -32.03
CA SER A 516 8.39 -9.73 -33.18
C SER A 516 8.53 -11.22 -33.45
N ALA A 517 8.33 -12.08 -32.47
CA ALA A 517 8.26 -13.53 -32.57
C ALA A 517 6.87 -14.05 -32.99
N GLY A 518 5.95 -13.16 -33.34
CA GLY A 518 4.62 -13.52 -33.83
C GLY A 518 3.59 -13.85 -32.75
N VAL A 519 3.89 -13.60 -31.49
CA VAL A 519 2.93 -13.82 -30.39
C VAL A 519 1.86 -12.72 -30.40
N ASP A 520 0.60 -13.11 -30.36
CA ASP A 520 -0.52 -12.18 -30.34
C ASP A 520 -0.49 -11.34 -29.05
N PHE A 521 -0.47 -10.00 -29.20
CA PHE A 521 -0.41 -9.07 -28.06
C PHE A 521 -1.64 -9.16 -27.14
N VAL A 522 -2.82 -9.52 -27.68
CA VAL A 522 -4.01 -9.76 -26.85
C VAL A 522 -3.81 -10.94 -25.91
N ARG A 523 -3.15 -12.00 -26.40
CA ARG A 523 -2.78 -13.15 -25.57
C ARG A 523 -1.74 -12.76 -24.52
N ILE A 524 -0.72 -11.98 -24.92
CA ILE A 524 0.30 -11.50 -23.98
C ILE A 524 -0.37 -10.70 -22.84
N ASP A 525 -1.26 -9.77 -23.17
CA ASP A 525 -2.00 -8.97 -22.17
C ASP A 525 -2.75 -9.86 -21.20
N LYS A 526 -3.49 -10.86 -21.69
CA LYS A 526 -4.25 -11.80 -20.84
C LYS A 526 -3.35 -12.64 -19.93
N VAL A 527 -2.22 -13.11 -20.43
CA VAL A 527 -1.26 -13.89 -19.64
C VAL A 527 -0.66 -13.05 -18.53
N MET A 528 -0.29 -11.80 -18.81
CA MET A 528 0.30 -10.91 -17.82
C MET A 528 -0.72 -10.40 -16.82
N GLU A 529 -1.96 -10.15 -17.21
CA GLU A 529 -3.06 -9.85 -16.28
C GLU A 529 -3.34 -11.04 -15.35
N LYS A 530 -3.33 -12.28 -15.88
CA LYS A 530 -3.46 -13.50 -15.06
C LYS A 530 -2.27 -13.70 -14.11
N PHE A 531 -1.07 -13.29 -14.51
CA PHE A 531 0.12 -13.27 -13.65
C PHE A 531 -0.07 -12.36 -12.43
N GLY A 532 -0.88 -11.30 -12.57
CA GLY A 532 -1.25 -10.39 -11.49
C GLY A 532 -1.10 -8.90 -11.80
N TRP A 533 -0.60 -8.53 -12.98
CA TRP A 533 -0.50 -7.13 -13.37
C TRP A 533 -1.89 -6.49 -13.52
N PRO A 534 -2.06 -5.21 -13.14
CA PRO A 534 -3.36 -4.53 -13.23
C PRO A 534 -3.83 -4.31 -14.66
N MET A 535 -2.90 -4.29 -15.62
CA MET A 535 -3.19 -4.24 -17.05
C MET A 535 -2.06 -4.92 -17.85
N GLY A 536 -2.39 -5.47 -19.00
CA GLY A 536 -1.39 -6.06 -19.89
C GLY A 536 -0.48 -5.02 -20.55
N PRO A 537 0.68 -5.44 -21.09
CA PRO A 537 1.68 -4.51 -21.60
C PRO A 537 1.23 -3.71 -22.83
N ALA A 538 0.46 -4.29 -23.74
CA ALA A 538 -0.06 -3.58 -24.90
C ALA A 538 -1.05 -2.48 -24.47
N TYR A 539 -1.96 -2.81 -23.58
CA TYR A 539 -2.90 -1.84 -23.01
C TYR A 539 -2.17 -0.75 -22.22
N LEU A 540 -1.18 -1.10 -21.41
CA LEU A 540 -0.36 -0.14 -20.68
C LEU A 540 0.35 0.85 -21.63
N MET A 541 0.91 0.37 -22.74
CA MET A 541 1.53 1.22 -23.75
C MET A 541 0.54 2.20 -24.37
N ASP A 542 -0.69 1.77 -24.63
CA ASP A 542 -1.75 2.63 -25.13
C ASP A 542 -2.18 3.71 -24.12
N VAL A 543 -2.20 3.37 -22.83
CA VAL A 543 -2.54 4.31 -21.76
C VAL A 543 -1.42 5.33 -21.54
N VAL A 544 -0.17 4.90 -21.51
CA VAL A 544 1.01 5.77 -21.37
C VAL A 544 1.20 6.66 -22.60
N GLY A 545 0.92 6.14 -23.75
CA GLY A 545 1.12 6.75 -25.06
C GLY A 545 2.29 6.13 -25.82
N ILE A 546 2.01 5.71 -27.03
CA ILE A 546 2.99 5.07 -27.94
C ILE A 546 4.16 6.02 -28.25
N ASP A 547 3.90 7.30 -28.44
CA ASP A 547 4.92 8.32 -28.63
C ASP A 547 5.82 8.47 -27.41
N THR A 548 5.26 8.44 -26.22
CA THR A 548 6.02 8.48 -24.96
C THR A 548 6.93 7.27 -24.84
N GLY A 549 6.43 6.07 -25.16
CA GLY A 549 7.21 4.85 -25.18
C GLY A 549 8.31 4.87 -26.23
N HIS A 550 8.01 5.38 -27.44
CA HIS A 550 8.97 5.49 -28.52
C HIS A 550 10.15 6.41 -28.16
N HIS A 551 9.87 7.62 -27.67
CA HIS A 551 10.91 8.57 -27.27
C HIS A 551 11.70 8.11 -26.02
N GLY A 552 11.01 7.51 -25.04
CA GLY A 552 11.64 6.98 -23.85
C GLY A 552 12.63 5.86 -24.15
N ARG A 553 12.31 5.00 -25.12
CA ARG A 553 13.19 3.94 -25.57
C ARG A 553 14.53 4.50 -26.08
N ASP A 554 14.51 5.59 -26.84
CA ASP A 554 15.73 6.20 -27.36
C ASP A 554 16.62 6.71 -26.22
N VAL A 555 16.04 7.34 -25.21
CA VAL A 555 16.78 7.79 -24.00
C VAL A 555 17.41 6.61 -23.26
N MET A 556 16.68 5.50 -23.12
CA MET A 556 17.18 4.31 -22.45
C MET A 556 18.26 3.61 -23.27
N ALA A 557 18.12 3.56 -24.59
CA ALA A 557 19.13 3.00 -25.50
C ALA A 557 20.43 3.82 -25.46
N GLU A 558 20.34 5.13 -25.35
CA GLU A 558 21.50 6.00 -25.19
C GLU A 558 22.16 5.84 -23.82
N GLY A 559 21.36 5.72 -22.78
CA GLY A 559 21.83 5.56 -21.40
C GLY A 559 22.43 4.18 -21.10
N PHE A 560 21.91 3.13 -21.72
CA PHE A 560 22.32 1.74 -21.50
C PHE A 560 22.51 1.01 -22.84
N PRO A 561 23.48 1.46 -23.68
CA PRO A 561 23.65 0.93 -25.04
C PRO A 561 24.09 -0.53 -25.07
N ASP A 562 24.69 -1.03 -24.00
CA ASP A 562 25.15 -2.41 -23.86
C ASP A 562 24.01 -3.44 -23.81
N ARG A 563 22.80 -3.01 -23.44
CA ARG A 563 21.67 -3.94 -23.24
C ARG A 563 20.30 -3.44 -23.66
N MET A 564 20.06 -2.12 -23.72
CA MET A 564 18.74 -1.54 -24.06
C MET A 564 18.67 -1.01 -25.50
N LYS A 565 19.78 -0.99 -26.21
CA LYS A 565 19.80 -0.62 -27.62
C LYS A 565 19.43 -1.82 -28.48
N ASP A 566 18.33 -1.71 -29.21
CA ASP A 566 17.94 -2.66 -30.28
C ASP A 566 17.75 -1.87 -31.57
N GLU A 567 18.51 -2.23 -32.59
CA GLU A 567 18.45 -1.55 -33.89
C GLU A 567 17.26 -2.02 -34.75
N ARG A 568 16.59 -3.10 -34.33
CA ARG A 568 15.44 -3.62 -35.04
C ARG A 568 14.20 -2.76 -34.74
N ARG A 569 13.44 -2.54 -35.82
CA ARG A 569 12.16 -1.85 -35.73
C ARG A 569 11.18 -2.66 -34.85
N SER A 570 10.59 -2.05 -33.88
CA SER A 570 9.66 -2.67 -32.93
C SER A 570 8.20 -2.35 -33.25
N ALA A 571 7.28 -3.02 -32.55
CA ALA A 571 5.86 -2.72 -32.63
C ALA A 571 5.55 -1.26 -32.26
N VAL A 572 6.26 -0.70 -31.31
CA VAL A 572 6.10 0.70 -30.89
C VAL A 572 6.49 1.66 -32.03
N ASP A 573 7.58 1.37 -32.74
CA ASP A 573 8.00 2.15 -33.90
C ASP A 573 6.95 2.11 -35.00
N ALA A 574 6.45 0.92 -35.31
CA ALA A 574 5.42 0.74 -36.34
C ALA A 574 4.12 1.48 -36.02
N LEU A 575 3.68 1.43 -34.75
CA LEU A 575 2.48 2.14 -34.31
C LEU A 575 2.69 3.67 -34.30
N TYR A 576 3.85 4.13 -33.87
CA TYR A 576 4.20 5.55 -33.88
C TYR A 576 4.18 6.13 -35.30
N GLU A 577 4.84 5.45 -36.25
CA GLU A 577 4.85 5.86 -37.66
C GLU A 577 3.46 5.84 -38.31
N ALA A 578 2.59 4.92 -37.86
CA ALA A 578 1.19 4.85 -38.29
C ALA A 578 0.28 5.86 -37.59
N ASN A 579 0.81 6.76 -36.79
CA ASN A 579 0.07 7.71 -35.95
C ASN A 579 -1.00 7.04 -35.06
N ARG A 580 -0.67 5.86 -34.55
CA ARG A 580 -1.48 5.13 -33.55
C ARG A 580 -0.87 5.35 -32.18
N LEU A 581 -1.27 6.44 -31.52
CA LEU A 581 -0.63 6.92 -30.29
C LEU A 581 -1.27 6.39 -29.01
N GLY A 582 -2.25 5.51 -29.12
CA GLY A 582 -2.97 4.94 -27.98
C GLY A 582 -4.28 5.66 -27.66
N GLN A 583 -4.62 5.72 -26.38
CA GLN A 583 -5.89 6.32 -25.94
C GLN A 583 -6.01 7.80 -26.35
N LYS A 584 -4.91 8.54 -26.36
CA LYS A 584 -4.92 9.99 -26.63
C LYS A 584 -5.45 10.38 -28.01
N ASN A 585 -5.32 9.51 -29.00
CA ASN A 585 -5.88 9.74 -30.34
C ASN A 585 -6.80 8.61 -30.81
N GLY A 586 -7.22 7.73 -29.90
CA GLY A 586 -8.26 6.75 -30.11
C GLY A 586 -7.80 5.41 -30.70
N LYS A 587 -6.55 5.26 -31.10
CA LYS A 587 -5.98 4.03 -31.64
C LYS A 587 -4.52 3.84 -31.24
N GLY A 588 -4.20 2.64 -30.74
CA GLY A 588 -2.86 2.17 -30.46
C GLY A 588 -2.78 0.69 -30.86
N PHE A 589 -2.40 -0.18 -29.95
CA PHE A 589 -2.59 -1.63 -30.08
C PHE A 589 -4.07 -1.98 -30.17
N TYR A 590 -4.89 -1.29 -29.37
CA TYR A 590 -6.34 -1.39 -29.38
C TYR A 590 -6.96 -0.13 -30.02
N ALA A 591 -8.24 -0.20 -30.37
CA ALA A 591 -9.06 0.97 -30.61
C ALA A 591 -9.84 1.32 -29.33
N TYR A 592 -10.25 2.56 -29.21
CA TYR A 592 -10.96 3.08 -28.04
C TYR A 592 -12.28 3.70 -28.45
N GLU A 593 -13.35 3.21 -27.81
CA GLU A 593 -14.70 3.75 -27.91
C GLU A 593 -15.03 4.45 -26.58
N THR A 594 -15.94 5.39 -26.61
CA THR A 594 -16.44 6.04 -25.40
C THR A 594 -17.61 5.23 -24.85
N ASP A 595 -17.53 4.74 -23.61
CA ASP A 595 -18.64 4.06 -22.96
C ASP A 595 -19.77 5.01 -22.56
N LYS A 596 -20.89 4.46 -22.07
CA LYS A 596 -22.06 5.25 -21.63
C LYS A 596 -21.77 6.22 -20.49
N ARG A 597 -20.60 6.11 -19.85
CA ARG A 597 -20.13 6.98 -18.76
C ARG A 597 -19.06 7.98 -19.23
N GLY A 598 -18.80 8.06 -20.54
CA GLY A 598 -17.78 8.93 -21.10
C GLY A 598 -16.34 8.45 -20.90
N LYS A 599 -16.13 7.17 -20.54
CA LYS A 599 -14.79 6.62 -20.33
C LYS A 599 -14.31 5.86 -21.56
N PRO A 600 -12.99 5.89 -21.86
CA PRO A 600 -12.42 5.07 -22.92
C PRO A 600 -12.60 3.59 -22.62
N LYS A 601 -13.12 2.85 -23.60
CA LYS A 601 -13.27 1.40 -23.58
C LYS A 601 -12.42 0.79 -24.69
N LYS A 602 -11.48 -0.09 -24.36
CA LYS A 602 -10.66 -0.77 -25.36
C LYS A 602 -11.47 -1.81 -26.14
N VAL A 603 -11.24 -1.84 -27.44
CA VAL A 603 -11.82 -2.82 -28.38
C VAL A 603 -10.69 -3.37 -29.24
N VAL A 604 -10.77 -4.66 -29.58
CA VAL A 604 -9.84 -5.28 -30.51
C VAL A 604 -10.09 -4.68 -31.90
N ASP A 605 -9.01 -4.21 -32.54
CA ASP A 605 -9.04 -3.61 -33.86
C ASP A 605 -8.16 -4.43 -34.83
N ALA A 606 -8.80 -5.12 -35.76
CA ALA A 606 -8.09 -5.98 -36.71
C ALA A 606 -7.12 -5.21 -37.61
N SER A 607 -7.34 -3.90 -37.84
CA SER A 607 -6.46 -3.09 -38.68
C SER A 607 -5.04 -2.95 -38.16
N VAL A 608 -4.82 -3.18 -36.86
CA VAL A 608 -3.47 -3.14 -36.27
C VAL A 608 -2.57 -4.24 -36.80
N GLN A 609 -3.13 -5.36 -37.25
CA GLN A 609 -2.35 -6.50 -37.76
C GLN A 609 -1.56 -6.12 -39.02
N GLU A 610 -2.11 -5.29 -39.89
CA GLU A 610 -1.40 -4.78 -41.06
C GLU A 610 -0.20 -3.90 -40.69
N VAL A 611 -0.34 -3.13 -39.61
CA VAL A 611 0.72 -2.27 -39.06
C VAL A 611 1.84 -3.11 -38.42
N LEU A 612 1.47 -4.18 -37.74
CA LEU A 612 2.42 -5.05 -37.02
C LEU A 612 3.09 -6.10 -37.92
N ALA A 613 2.46 -6.48 -39.03
CA ALA A 613 3.00 -7.53 -39.91
C ALA A 613 4.48 -7.31 -40.33
N PRO A 614 4.94 -6.10 -40.69
CA PRO A 614 6.31 -5.83 -41.09
C PRO A 614 7.37 -6.05 -39.99
N ILE A 615 6.96 -6.03 -38.71
CA ILE A 615 7.89 -6.19 -37.58
C ILE A 615 7.90 -7.60 -37.00
N VAL A 616 7.13 -8.52 -37.55
CA VAL A 616 7.17 -9.93 -37.20
C VAL A 616 8.26 -10.60 -38.03
N PHE A 617 9.39 -10.88 -37.40
CA PHE A 617 10.57 -11.41 -38.08
C PHE A 617 10.64 -12.93 -38.06
N GLU A 618 9.92 -13.56 -37.16
CA GLU A 618 9.83 -15.01 -37.04
C GLU A 618 8.44 -15.41 -36.52
N GLN A 619 8.10 -16.69 -36.70
CA GLN A 619 6.92 -17.28 -36.06
C GLN A 619 7.42 -18.36 -35.11
N ARG A 620 7.28 -18.06 -33.80
CA ARG A 620 7.73 -18.95 -32.73
C ARG A 620 6.56 -19.34 -31.86
N GLU A 621 6.43 -20.62 -31.58
CA GLU A 621 5.53 -21.06 -30.51
C GLU A 621 6.13 -20.72 -29.16
N VAL A 622 5.40 -19.95 -28.38
CA VAL A 622 5.81 -19.49 -27.05
C VAL A 622 4.72 -19.90 -26.06
N SER A 623 5.09 -20.63 -25.01
CA SER A 623 4.18 -21.01 -23.94
C SER A 623 3.77 -19.81 -23.09
N ASP A 624 2.70 -19.94 -22.30
CA ASP A 624 2.32 -18.89 -21.36
C ASP A 624 3.41 -18.65 -20.30
N GLU A 625 4.11 -19.69 -19.88
CA GLU A 625 5.26 -19.58 -18.97
C GLU A 625 6.42 -18.81 -19.60
N ASP A 626 6.74 -19.08 -20.87
CA ASP A 626 7.77 -18.33 -21.60
C ASP A 626 7.37 -16.86 -21.76
N ILE A 627 6.10 -16.57 -22.07
CA ILE A 627 5.60 -15.18 -22.12
C ILE A 627 5.91 -14.45 -20.81
N ILE A 628 5.57 -15.05 -19.68
CA ILE A 628 5.86 -14.48 -18.36
C ILE A 628 7.36 -14.26 -18.19
N ASN A 629 8.18 -15.26 -18.51
CA ASN A 629 9.63 -15.20 -18.28
C ASN A 629 10.34 -14.20 -19.22
N TRP A 630 9.90 -14.10 -20.49
CA TRP A 630 10.45 -13.08 -21.40
C TRP A 630 10.23 -11.66 -20.91
N MET A 631 9.18 -11.44 -20.15
CA MET A 631 8.85 -10.12 -19.59
C MET A 631 9.42 -9.90 -18.19
N MET A 632 9.32 -10.90 -17.32
CA MET A 632 9.70 -10.75 -15.91
C MET A 632 11.20 -10.87 -15.66
N VAL A 633 11.91 -11.73 -16.40
CA VAL A 633 13.37 -11.89 -16.21
C VAL A 633 14.12 -10.57 -16.42
N PRO A 634 13.95 -9.86 -17.53
CA PRO A 634 14.68 -8.60 -17.73
C PRO A 634 14.25 -7.50 -16.75
N LEU A 635 12.99 -7.45 -16.35
CA LEU A 635 12.51 -6.53 -15.31
C LEU A 635 13.22 -6.79 -13.99
N CYS A 636 13.25 -8.04 -13.55
CA CYS A 636 13.88 -8.43 -12.29
C CYS A 636 15.40 -8.19 -12.31
N LEU A 637 16.09 -8.55 -13.40
CA LEU A 637 17.53 -8.33 -13.54
C LEU A 637 17.89 -6.84 -13.54
N GLU A 638 17.09 -5.99 -14.16
CA GLU A 638 17.35 -4.55 -14.13
C GLU A 638 17.08 -3.95 -12.73
N THR A 639 16.12 -4.49 -11.99
CA THR A 639 15.93 -4.12 -10.57
C THR A 639 17.16 -4.48 -9.73
N VAL A 640 17.74 -5.66 -9.96
CA VAL A 640 19.03 -6.06 -9.34
C VAL A 640 20.13 -5.06 -9.67
N ARG A 641 20.24 -4.65 -10.94
CA ARG A 641 21.24 -3.65 -11.36
C ARG A 641 21.03 -2.29 -10.70
N CYS A 642 19.78 -1.85 -10.55
CA CYS A 642 19.49 -0.61 -9.82
C CYS A 642 19.98 -0.64 -8.37
N LEU A 643 19.83 -1.78 -7.70
CA LEU A 643 20.36 -1.97 -6.34
C LEU A 643 21.90 -2.01 -6.34
N GLU A 644 22.52 -2.76 -7.26
CA GLU A 644 23.96 -2.88 -7.37
C GLU A 644 24.66 -1.56 -7.74
N ASP A 645 24.02 -0.76 -8.59
CA ASP A 645 24.51 0.58 -9.01
C ASP A 645 24.26 1.65 -7.96
N GLY A 646 23.59 1.33 -6.85
CA GLY A 646 23.26 2.29 -5.80
C GLY A 646 22.21 3.34 -6.20
N ILE A 647 21.37 3.03 -7.20
CA ILE A 647 20.25 3.92 -7.56
C ILE A 647 19.26 3.98 -6.40
N VAL A 648 19.01 2.86 -5.75
CA VAL A 648 18.36 2.77 -4.44
C VAL A 648 19.32 2.15 -3.43
N GLU A 649 19.12 2.47 -2.16
CA GLU A 649 20.00 2.00 -1.10
C GLU A 649 19.66 0.58 -0.63
N THR A 650 18.38 0.22 -0.63
CA THR A 650 17.89 -1.05 -0.08
C THR A 650 16.99 -1.81 -1.04
N ALA A 651 16.92 -3.13 -0.85
CA ALA A 651 15.97 -3.99 -1.57
C ALA A 651 14.52 -3.60 -1.27
N ALA A 652 14.21 -3.15 -0.07
CA ALA A 652 12.89 -2.65 0.31
C ALA A 652 12.47 -1.46 -0.53
N GLU A 653 13.35 -0.49 -0.74
CA GLU A 653 13.08 0.69 -1.59
C GLU A 653 12.88 0.29 -3.06
N ALA A 654 13.68 -0.64 -3.57
CA ALA A 654 13.51 -1.14 -4.93
C ALA A 654 12.13 -1.78 -5.14
N ASP A 655 11.74 -2.71 -4.28
CA ASP A 655 10.47 -3.41 -4.40
C ASP A 655 9.26 -2.49 -4.17
N MET A 656 9.32 -1.62 -3.16
CA MET A 656 8.23 -0.66 -2.90
C MET A 656 8.08 0.36 -4.04
N GLY A 657 9.18 0.78 -4.65
CA GLY A 657 9.16 1.64 -5.83
C GLY A 657 8.38 1.03 -6.99
N LEU A 658 8.51 -0.27 -7.22
CA LEU A 658 7.77 -0.98 -8.25
C LEU A 658 6.30 -1.22 -7.87
N VAL A 659 6.03 -1.58 -6.63
CA VAL A 659 4.64 -1.76 -6.14
C VAL A 659 3.87 -0.45 -6.22
N TYR A 660 4.43 0.64 -5.75
CA TYR A 660 3.77 1.95 -5.75
C TYR A 660 3.82 2.67 -7.10
N GLY A 661 4.86 2.44 -7.90
CA GLY A 661 5.08 3.15 -9.17
C GLY A 661 4.40 2.53 -10.38
N ILE A 662 4.41 1.22 -10.50
CA ILE A 662 3.87 0.49 -11.66
C ILE A 662 2.82 -0.56 -11.31
N GLY A 663 2.42 -0.67 -10.04
CA GLY A 663 1.46 -1.67 -9.61
C GLY A 663 2.00 -3.10 -9.69
N PHE A 664 3.27 -3.30 -9.39
CA PHE A 664 3.82 -4.66 -9.29
C PHE A 664 2.91 -5.49 -8.37
N PRO A 665 2.52 -6.72 -8.76
CA PRO A 665 1.52 -7.50 -8.03
C PRO A 665 1.88 -7.66 -6.54
N PRO A 666 1.10 -7.09 -5.60
CA PRO A 666 1.45 -7.10 -4.18
C PRO A 666 1.60 -8.50 -3.58
N PHE A 667 0.80 -9.46 -4.05
CA PHE A 667 0.88 -10.85 -3.58
C PHE A 667 2.19 -11.55 -3.98
N ARG A 668 3.00 -10.94 -4.86
CA ARG A 668 4.35 -11.41 -5.22
C ARG A 668 5.46 -10.63 -4.52
N GLY A 669 5.14 -9.50 -3.89
CA GLY A 669 6.02 -8.78 -2.97
C GLY A 669 7.07 -7.87 -3.59
N GLY A 670 7.11 -7.71 -4.90
CA GLY A 670 8.13 -6.94 -5.62
C GLY A 670 9.10 -7.81 -6.41
N ALA A 671 9.95 -7.20 -7.23
CA ALA A 671 10.85 -7.92 -8.15
C ALA A 671 11.93 -8.74 -7.42
N LEU A 672 12.53 -8.17 -6.39
CA LEU A 672 13.58 -8.85 -5.63
C LEU A 672 13.02 -9.95 -4.73
N ARG A 673 11.85 -9.73 -4.13
CA ARG A 673 11.14 -10.77 -3.40
C ARG A 673 10.63 -11.87 -4.33
N TYR A 674 10.26 -11.53 -5.54
CA TYR A 674 9.90 -12.51 -6.57
C TYR A 674 11.09 -13.43 -6.92
N ILE A 675 12.30 -12.85 -7.07
CA ILE A 675 13.53 -13.63 -7.22
C ILE A 675 13.73 -14.57 -6.02
N ASP A 676 13.59 -14.03 -4.80
CA ASP A 676 13.74 -14.83 -3.57
C ASP A 676 12.72 -15.98 -3.50
N SER A 677 11.49 -15.75 -3.96
CA SER A 677 10.42 -16.77 -3.96
C SER A 677 10.68 -17.92 -4.94
N ILE A 678 11.36 -17.65 -6.04
CA ILE A 678 11.83 -18.65 -6.99
C ILE A 678 13.06 -19.38 -6.42
N GLY A 679 13.89 -18.65 -5.70
CA GLY A 679 15.25 -19.02 -5.31
C GLY A 679 16.26 -18.31 -6.21
N VAL A 680 17.28 -17.67 -5.60
CA VAL A 680 18.26 -16.89 -6.38
C VAL A 680 19.01 -17.77 -7.37
N ALA A 681 19.43 -18.97 -6.96
CA ALA A 681 20.11 -19.90 -7.86
C ALA A 681 19.20 -20.40 -9.00
N GLU A 682 17.98 -20.72 -8.67
CA GLU A 682 16.95 -21.16 -9.64
C GLU A 682 16.58 -20.03 -10.61
N PHE A 683 16.50 -18.79 -10.13
CA PHE A 683 16.26 -17.62 -10.98
C PHE A 683 17.42 -17.36 -11.94
N VAL A 684 18.67 -17.48 -11.49
CA VAL A 684 19.86 -17.36 -12.34
C VAL A 684 19.84 -18.44 -13.43
N ALA A 685 19.54 -19.69 -13.07
CA ALA A 685 19.40 -20.78 -14.03
C ALA A 685 18.26 -20.53 -15.04
N LEU A 686 17.13 -19.99 -14.56
CA LEU A 686 16.01 -19.60 -15.41
C LEU A 686 16.41 -18.49 -16.40
N ALA A 687 17.09 -17.45 -15.94
CA ALA A 687 17.57 -16.38 -16.81
C ALA A 687 18.55 -16.88 -17.89
N ASP A 688 19.43 -17.80 -17.53
CA ASP A 688 20.37 -18.40 -18.48
C ASP A 688 19.69 -19.18 -19.61
N GLN A 689 18.48 -19.72 -19.40
CA GLN A 689 17.69 -20.37 -20.45
C GLN A 689 17.26 -19.37 -21.55
N TYR A 690 17.18 -18.10 -21.24
CA TYR A 690 16.78 -17.03 -22.17
C TYR A 690 17.95 -16.14 -22.59
N ALA A 691 19.18 -16.54 -22.34
CA ALA A 691 20.38 -15.75 -22.65
C ALA A 691 20.53 -15.40 -24.14
N ASP A 692 19.99 -16.23 -25.03
CA ASP A 692 19.94 -16.00 -26.47
C ASP A 692 19.05 -14.83 -26.90
N LEU A 693 18.16 -14.38 -26.03
CA LEU A 693 17.32 -13.19 -26.26
C LEU A 693 18.09 -11.87 -26.09
N GLY A 694 19.30 -11.91 -25.57
CA GLY A 694 20.19 -10.76 -25.47
C GLY A 694 20.61 -10.38 -24.05
N PRO A 695 21.42 -9.31 -23.91
CA PRO A 695 22.08 -8.94 -22.64
C PRO A 695 21.14 -8.59 -21.48
N LEU A 696 19.90 -8.17 -21.76
CA LEU A 696 18.88 -7.91 -20.71
C LEU A 696 18.55 -9.17 -19.90
N TYR A 697 18.80 -10.36 -20.45
CA TYR A 697 18.54 -11.65 -19.80
C TYR A 697 19.77 -12.24 -19.11
N HIS A 698 20.89 -11.53 -19.11
CA HIS A 698 22.13 -12.02 -18.50
C HIS A 698 22.21 -11.61 -17.03
N PRO A 699 22.26 -12.57 -16.09
CA PRO A 699 22.49 -12.28 -14.69
C PRO A 699 23.81 -11.53 -14.44
N THR A 700 23.81 -10.64 -13.48
CA THR A 700 25.03 -9.93 -13.06
C THR A 700 26.01 -10.87 -12.34
N ALA A 701 27.28 -10.50 -12.31
CA ALA A 701 28.30 -11.25 -11.57
C ALA A 701 27.96 -11.35 -10.07
N LYS A 702 27.50 -10.26 -9.46
CA LYS A 702 27.08 -10.24 -8.04
C LYS A 702 25.87 -11.15 -7.78
N LEU A 703 24.89 -11.17 -8.68
CA LEU A 703 23.76 -12.07 -8.54
C LEU A 703 24.18 -13.54 -8.64
N ARG A 704 25.09 -13.87 -9.53
CA ARG A 704 25.69 -15.22 -9.62
C ARG A 704 26.44 -15.61 -8.35
N GLU A 705 27.13 -14.67 -7.74
CA GLU A 705 27.80 -14.88 -6.46
C GLU A 705 26.80 -15.13 -5.34
N MET A 706 25.74 -14.34 -5.26
CA MET A 706 24.63 -14.57 -4.33
C MET A 706 24.03 -15.98 -4.49
N ALA A 707 23.79 -16.41 -5.72
CA ALA A 707 23.29 -17.75 -6.05
C ALA A 707 24.23 -18.84 -5.51
N LYS A 708 25.53 -18.68 -5.70
CA LYS A 708 26.58 -19.59 -5.26
C LYS A 708 26.63 -19.72 -3.73
N ASN A 709 26.40 -18.61 -3.03
CA ASN A 709 26.49 -18.52 -1.56
C ASN A 709 25.15 -18.77 -0.87
N GLY A 710 24.10 -19.10 -1.60
CA GLY A 710 22.76 -19.31 -1.04
C GLY A 710 22.17 -18.07 -0.38
N GLN A 711 22.54 -16.88 -0.84
CA GLN A 711 22.07 -15.59 -0.30
C GLN A 711 20.71 -15.21 -0.90
N ARG A 712 19.95 -14.42 -0.13
CA ARG A 712 18.66 -13.84 -0.51
C ARG A 712 18.73 -12.32 -0.42
N PHE A 713 17.77 -11.62 -1.04
CA PHE A 713 17.61 -10.17 -0.90
C PHE A 713 16.95 -9.80 0.43
N PHE A 714 16.06 -10.66 0.92
CA PHE A 714 15.38 -10.50 2.20
C PHE A 714 15.63 -11.72 3.10
N ASN A 715 15.74 -11.48 4.40
CA ASN A 715 15.99 -12.51 5.41
C ASN A 715 14.74 -13.28 5.78
#